data_0920888d7f4bc2f1360c5705a935ef5c
#
_entry.id   0920888d7f4bc2f1360c5705a935ef5c
#
_cell.length_a   1.000
_cell.length_b   1.000
_cell.length_c   1.000
_cell.angle_alpha   90.00
_cell.angle_beta   90.00
_cell.angle_gamma   90.00
#
_symmetry.space_group_name_H-M   'P 1'
#
loop_
_entity.id
_entity.type
_entity.pdbx_description
1 polymer ?
#
loop_
_entity_poly.entity_id
_entity_poly.type
_entity_poly.pdbx_seq_one_letter_code
_entity_poly.pdbx_strand_id
1 'polypeptide(L)'
;MKNLFFIFFFTSINIIYAQDFVIRGFIYDKANGEPMPYEKVKLLKSDSSVVAGAQTDLNGFFQIPKLQKEKYIIKVEIAQYEKAVINVEVIPTQKIYDTRFELVKREIVKEFKEIKLSAEQQRKKTDPDVSKIRLDKKGIERIPSYGAESDILNGLAVTPGVVTTGDQGGQLYVRGGTPIQNKILLDGMTIYNPFHSIGFYSIFETELVKNVDINTGGFESKYGGRISSVMDITYRDGNRQKVEGKVSASPFLAKMVLEGPLGKKMGTSPRTGSYIFSAKHSLLDYTSKSIYPGVNQGNGLPFNFTDLYGKVTLNSSDGSKISAFGFYNSDSVNYSVADLNWQAAGGGVNFLMVPVGSPIFIRGHVNGSSFSTTFQEIGAEPRTSSIGGFDLGFDFSYFLKNEGEINYGFNFNGFNTNFTTYNELQRKIEAKNFTTEIGAYVNFRKIWLRWVLQPGLRTQVYASLGTISLEPRLAVKYNVNEKFRMKLSGGRFSQNFTSASSDKDIVNLFNGLLSAPTNVQENFVNEFQQVKNTKNGLQYAWHAILGAEYDLTRNISLNIEGYYKYFSQLSNINQNKLYDDIAQFALVDDVFKKDFILESGQSLGVDLLMKYNKDRLFLWGVYSLSKSTRWDGFISYYPVFDRRHNVNLVASYLLGKDKSYELNVRWNLGSGLPFTPTAGYYQLINFQNGVTTDYVNENPDNVTTLLGDFNSKRLPYYHRLDVTAKKKIKFQNKTELEIILSVTNVYDRNNIFYVNRITGEEIYQFPVLPSFGLNYKF
;
A
#
# COMPACT_ATOMS: atom_id res chain seq x y z
N MET A 1 -33.08 -31.66 -8.29
CA MET A 1 -32.30 -32.62 -7.48
C MET A 1 -31.56 -33.55 -8.42
N LYS A 2 -30.29 -33.30 -8.69
CA LYS A 2 -29.35 -34.27 -9.31
C LYS A 2 -28.03 -34.09 -8.58
N ASN A 3 -27.65 -35.10 -7.84
CA ASN A 3 -26.40 -35.20 -7.07
C ASN A 3 -25.22 -35.24 -8.03
N LEU A 4 -24.31 -34.28 -7.92
CA LEU A 4 -22.99 -34.38 -8.51
C LEU A 4 -22.02 -34.73 -7.37
N PHE A 5 -21.71 -36.00 -7.24
CA PHE A 5 -20.61 -36.53 -6.43
C PHE A 5 -19.30 -36.20 -7.19
N PHE A 6 -18.45 -35.31 -6.64
CA PHE A 6 -17.08 -35.13 -7.07
C PHE A 6 -16.23 -36.23 -6.42
N ILE A 7 -15.91 -37.26 -7.18
CA ILE A 7 -14.93 -38.28 -6.80
C ILE A 7 -13.53 -37.69 -7.02
N PHE A 8 -12.86 -37.39 -5.91
CA PHE A 8 -11.42 -37.10 -5.91
C PHE A 8 -10.67 -38.42 -6.10
N PHE A 9 -10.15 -38.61 -7.30
CA PHE A 9 -9.23 -39.72 -7.61
C PHE A 9 -7.87 -39.41 -6.94
N PHE A 10 -7.62 -39.98 -5.77
CA PHE A 10 -6.29 -40.09 -5.18
C PHE A 10 -5.54 -41.21 -5.91
N THR A 11 -4.79 -40.87 -6.95
CA THR A 11 -3.76 -41.76 -7.45
C THR A 11 -2.59 -41.71 -6.47
N SER A 12 -2.39 -42.74 -5.72
CA SER A 12 -1.20 -43.00 -4.90
C SER A 12 0.02 -43.14 -5.83
N ILE A 13 0.73 -42.03 -6.04
CA ILE A 13 2.05 -42.06 -6.64
C ILE A 13 3.01 -42.51 -5.54
N ASN A 14 3.46 -43.75 -5.65
CA ASN A 14 4.59 -44.27 -4.87
C ASN A 14 5.86 -43.49 -5.25
N ILE A 15 6.16 -42.42 -4.53
CA ILE A 15 7.41 -41.69 -4.65
C ILE A 15 8.46 -42.47 -3.89
N ILE A 16 9.43 -43.03 -4.61
CA ILE A 16 10.66 -43.62 -4.07
C ILE A 16 11.33 -42.51 -3.22
N TYR A 17 11.37 -42.73 -1.90
CA TYR A 17 11.99 -41.83 -0.93
C TYR A 17 13.51 -41.88 -1.05
N ALA A 18 14.12 -41.04 -1.88
CA ALA A 18 15.49 -40.62 -1.62
C ALA A 18 15.50 -39.82 -0.29
N GLN A 19 16.37 -40.20 0.64
CA GLN A 19 16.50 -39.50 1.94
C GLN A 19 17.20 -38.14 1.73
N ASP A 20 16.43 -37.10 1.35
CA ASP A 20 16.96 -35.75 1.25
C ASP A 20 16.88 -35.05 2.60
N PHE A 21 18.01 -34.51 3.05
CA PHE A 21 18.12 -33.75 4.30
C PHE A 21 17.95 -32.25 4.01
N VAL A 22 17.52 -31.52 5.03
CA VAL A 22 17.25 -30.09 4.95
C VAL A 22 17.98 -29.38 6.09
N ILE A 23 18.74 -28.34 5.78
CA ILE A 23 19.24 -27.37 6.77
C ILE A 23 18.38 -26.13 6.66
N ARG A 24 17.88 -25.63 7.80
CA ARG A 24 17.13 -24.41 7.88
C ARG A 24 17.53 -23.60 9.12
N GLY A 25 17.19 -22.33 9.16
CA GLY A 25 17.52 -21.53 10.34
C GLY A 25 17.10 -20.08 10.23
N PHE A 26 17.52 -19.32 11.23
CA PHE A 26 17.23 -17.90 11.35
C PHE A 26 18.51 -17.10 11.53
N ILE A 27 18.51 -15.87 10.99
CA ILE A 27 19.57 -14.88 11.19
C ILE A 27 19.01 -13.68 11.93
N TYR A 28 19.66 -13.30 13.03
CA TYR A 28 19.31 -12.14 13.86
C TYR A 28 20.51 -11.20 14.02
N ASP A 29 20.22 -9.89 14.14
CA ASP A 29 21.20 -8.92 14.64
C ASP A 29 21.33 -9.09 16.16
N LYS A 30 22.54 -9.37 16.64
CA LYS A 30 22.81 -9.54 18.08
C LYS A 30 22.61 -8.25 18.87
N ALA A 31 22.76 -7.08 18.25
CA ALA A 31 22.68 -5.79 18.94
C ALA A 31 21.26 -5.41 19.39
N ASN A 32 20.22 -5.81 18.64
CA ASN A 32 18.82 -5.50 18.93
C ASN A 32 17.92 -6.74 18.96
N GLY A 33 18.41 -7.88 18.45
CA GLY A 33 17.66 -9.14 18.33
C GLY A 33 16.65 -9.15 17.19
N GLU A 34 16.70 -8.20 16.26
CA GLU A 34 15.84 -8.19 15.10
C GLU A 34 16.23 -9.26 14.08
N PRO A 35 15.24 -9.91 13.42
CA PRO A 35 15.52 -10.79 12.30
C PRO A 35 16.09 -10.00 11.12
N MET A 36 17.09 -10.59 10.47
CA MET A 36 17.79 -9.98 9.33
C MET A 36 17.18 -10.49 8.01
N PRO A 37 16.33 -9.70 7.34
CA PRO A 37 15.68 -10.12 6.12
C PRO A 37 16.60 -10.01 4.90
N TYR A 38 16.38 -10.91 3.94
CA TYR A 38 17.01 -10.91 2.61
C TYR A 38 18.53 -11.09 2.62
N GLU A 39 19.08 -11.69 3.68
CA GLU A 39 20.52 -11.95 3.81
C GLU A 39 20.91 -13.30 3.19
N LYS A 40 22.12 -13.38 2.65
CA LYS A 40 22.62 -14.56 1.95
C LYS A 40 23.28 -15.55 2.89
N VAL A 41 22.87 -16.81 2.80
CA VAL A 41 23.48 -17.96 3.47
C VAL A 41 24.16 -18.82 2.42
N LYS A 42 25.44 -19.18 2.64
CA LYS A 42 26.19 -20.11 1.81
C LYS A 42 26.36 -21.42 2.52
N LEU A 43 26.16 -22.52 1.81
CA LEU A 43 26.51 -23.86 2.26
C LEU A 43 27.76 -24.34 1.53
N LEU A 44 28.74 -24.75 2.28
CA LEU A 44 30.04 -25.22 1.78
C LEU A 44 30.25 -26.67 2.19
N LYS A 45 31.02 -27.44 1.43
CA LYS A 45 31.63 -28.71 1.89
C LYS A 45 32.86 -28.44 2.77
N SER A 46 33.39 -29.48 3.35
CA SER A 46 34.60 -29.41 4.17
C SER A 46 35.83 -28.90 3.39
N ASP A 47 35.85 -29.03 2.07
CA ASP A 47 36.87 -28.51 1.16
C ASP A 47 36.65 -27.04 0.79
N SER A 48 35.68 -26.37 1.40
CA SER A 48 35.27 -24.98 1.12
C SER A 48 34.60 -24.73 -0.25
N SER A 49 34.30 -25.78 -0.99
CA SER A 49 33.50 -25.62 -2.23
C SER A 49 32.05 -25.27 -1.91
N VAL A 50 31.47 -24.32 -2.68
CA VAL A 50 30.07 -23.91 -2.49
C VAL A 50 29.12 -24.93 -3.09
N VAL A 51 28.28 -25.53 -2.26
CA VAL A 51 27.30 -26.55 -2.66
C VAL A 51 25.96 -25.92 -2.98
N ALA A 52 25.50 -25.01 -2.14
CA ALA A 52 24.19 -24.37 -2.23
C ALA A 52 24.19 -23.01 -1.55
N GLY A 53 23.11 -22.26 -1.74
CA GLY A 53 22.87 -21.01 -1.03
C GLY A 53 21.38 -20.76 -0.87
N ALA A 54 21.03 -20.02 0.20
CA ALA A 54 19.68 -19.56 0.46
C ALA A 54 19.69 -18.08 0.80
N GLN A 55 18.52 -17.50 0.81
CA GLN A 55 18.29 -16.12 1.24
C GLN A 55 17.23 -16.11 2.33
N THR A 56 17.41 -15.24 3.35
CA THR A 56 16.43 -15.12 4.41
C THR A 56 15.15 -14.39 3.94
N ASP A 57 14.00 -14.82 4.46
CA ASP A 57 12.72 -14.12 4.32
C ASP A 57 12.64 -12.90 5.26
N LEU A 58 11.46 -12.25 5.31
CA LEU A 58 11.19 -11.10 6.21
C LEU A 58 11.41 -11.40 7.69
N ASN A 59 11.32 -12.67 8.10
CA ASN A 59 11.53 -13.12 9.47
C ASN A 59 12.96 -13.58 9.73
N GLY A 60 13.88 -13.37 8.76
CA GLY A 60 15.26 -13.85 8.86
C GLY A 60 15.41 -15.35 8.64
N PHE A 61 14.38 -16.04 8.17
CA PHE A 61 14.39 -17.49 7.94
C PHE A 61 15.02 -17.85 6.60
N PHE A 62 15.84 -18.92 6.58
CA PHE A 62 16.38 -19.55 5.37
C PHE A 62 16.23 -21.06 5.41
N GLN A 63 16.22 -21.68 4.23
CA GLN A 63 16.18 -23.13 4.07
C GLN A 63 17.04 -23.57 2.87
N ILE A 64 17.82 -24.64 3.06
CA ILE A 64 18.64 -25.28 2.04
C ILE A 64 18.25 -26.76 1.97
N PRO A 65 17.48 -27.17 0.97
CA PRO A 65 17.03 -28.55 0.77
C PRO A 65 18.04 -29.38 -0.04
N LYS A 66 17.74 -30.65 -0.25
CA LYS A 66 18.46 -31.60 -1.13
C LYS A 66 19.89 -31.91 -0.67
N LEU A 67 20.11 -32.04 0.59
CA LEU A 67 21.43 -32.34 1.12
C LEU A 67 21.68 -33.86 1.18
N GLN A 68 22.92 -34.25 0.99
CA GLN A 68 23.39 -35.60 1.16
C GLN A 68 23.95 -35.79 2.55
N LYS A 69 24.22 -37.04 2.94
CA LYS A 69 24.87 -37.38 4.19
C LYS A 69 26.37 -37.00 4.14
N GLU A 70 26.66 -35.76 4.53
CA GLU A 70 28.00 -35.18 4.51
C GLU A 70 28.15 -34.16 5.66
N LYS A 71 29.39 -33.70 5.87
CA LYS A 71 29.68 -32.57 6.76
C LYS A 71 29.63 -31.28 5.95
N TYR A 72 28.82 -30.33 6.43
CA TYR A 72 28.65 -29.04 5.81
C TYR A 72 29.04 -27.89 6.70
N ILE A 73 29.45 -26.81 6.07
CA ILE A 73 29.78 -25.55 6.71
C ILE A 73 28.77 -24.52 6.24
N ILE A 74 27.94 -24.00 7.16
CA ILE A 74 27.03 -22.90 6.86
C ILE A 74 27.77 -21.60 7.16
N LYS A 75 27.86 -20.74 6.18
CA LYS A 75 28.60 -19.49 6.25
C LYS A 75 27.68 -18.32 5.96
N VAL A 76 27.64 -17.36 6.89
CA VAL A 76 26.93 -16.08 6.74
C VAL A 76 27.95 -14.96 6.73
N GLU A 77 27.99 -14.20 5.65
CA GLU A 77 28.88 -13.04 5.46
C GLU A 77 28.04 -11.84 5.05
N ILE A 78 27.83 -10.92 5.98
CA ILE A 78 27.03 -9.70 5.77
C ILE A 78 27.94 -8.50 5.98
N ALA A 79 27.82 -7.50 5.10
CA ALA A 79 28.54 -6.24 5.25
C ALA A 79 28.21 -5.60 6.61
N GLN A 80 29.21 -5.09 7.32
CA GLN A 80 29.10 -4.50 8.66
C GLN A 80 28.94 -5.50 9.83
N TYR A 81 28.90 -6.80 9.56
CA TYR A 81 28.82 -7.85 10.60
C TYR A 81 30.06 -8.74 10.57
N GLU A 82 30.35 -9.35 11.71
CA GLU A 82 31.36 -10.40 11.78
C GLU A 82 30.88 -11.62 10.99
N LYS A 83 31.82 -12.32 10.38
CA LYS A 83 31.53 -13.57 9.68
C LYS A 83 31.09 -14.62 10.69
N ALA A 84 29.96 -15.26 10.44
CA ALA A 84 29.47 -16.36 11.24
C ALA A 84 29.53 -17.67 10.47
N VAL A 85 29.94 -18.73 11.16
CA VAL A 85 30.11 -20.08 10.62
C VAL A 85 29.53 -21.09 11.60
N ILE A 86 28.73 -22.03 11.11
CA ILE A 86 28.21 -23.17 11.85
C ILE A 86 28.56 -24.45 11.08
N ASN A 87 29.17 -25.42 11.75
CA ASN A 87 29.40 -26.73 11.17
C ASN A 87 28.20 -27.63 11.47
N VAL A 88 27.68 -28.33 10.45
CA VAL A 88 26.57 -29.27 10.57
C VAL A 88 26.97 -30.59 9.96
N GLU A 89 26.83 -31.67 10.73
CA GLU A 89 26.99 -33.02 10.25
C GLU A 89 25.62 -33.65 10.01
N VAL A 90 25.35 -33.99 8.75
CA VAL A 90 24.09 -34.58 8.36
C VAL A 90 24.14 -36.10 8.59
N ILE A 91 23.29 -36.58 9.52
CA ILE A 91 23.17 -37.98 9.88
C ILE A 91 21.81 -38.57 9.51
N PRO A 92 21.69 -39.89 9.23
CA PRO A 92 20.46 -40.50 8.74
C PRO A 92 19.23 -40.39 9.65
N THR A 93 19.46 -40.23 10.95
CA THR A 93 18.40 -40.21 11.97
C THR A 93 17.65 -38.87 12.06
N GLN A 94 18.22 -37.81 11.51
CA GLN A 94 17.63 -36.46 11.55
C GLN A 94 17.45 -35.91 10.14
N LYS A 95 16.22 -35.61 9.73
CA LYS A 95 15.92 -35.09 8.38
C LYS A 95 16.02 -33.58 8.27
N ILE A 96 15.79 -32.83 9.33
CA ILE A 96 15.79 -31.37 9.36
C ILE A 96 16.77 -30.91 10.45
N TYR A 97 17.67 -30.00 10.07
CA TYR A 97 18.68 -29.40 10.95
C TYR A 97 18.32 -27.92 11.15
N ASP A 98 17.92 -27.58 12.36
CA ASP A 98 17.61 -26.21 12.75
C ASP A 98 18.89 -25.49 13.20
N THR A 99 19.13 -24.30 12.67
CA THR A 99 20.30 -23.47 12.96
C THR A 99 19.91 -22.04 13.30
N ARG A 100 20.74 -21.36 14.09
CA ARG A 100 20.50 -19.98 14.50
C ARG A 100 21.79 -19.18 14.44
N PHE A 101 21.74 -18.03 13.77
CA PHE A 101 22.83 -17.08 13.71
C PHE A 101 22.45 -15.79 14.44
N GLU A 102 23.31 -15.35 15.36
CA GLU A 102 23.25 -14.05 16.02
C GLU A 102 24.49 -13.25 15.59
N LEU A 103 24.33 -12.33 14.67
CA LEU A 103 25.45 -11.65 14.06
C LEU A 103 25.86 -10.41 14.86
N VAL A 104 27.17 -10.28 15.09
CA VAL A 104 27.78 -9.15 15.79
C VAL A 104 28.18 -8.08 14.77
N LYS A 105 27.76 -6.84 15.01
CA LYS A 105 28.13 -5.70 14.16
C LYS A 105 29.59 -5.31 14.37
N ARG A 106 30.35 -5.12 13.29
CA ARG A 106 31.76 -4.68 13.36
C ARG A 106 31.83 -3.19 13.69
N GLU A 107 32.76 -2.80 14.55
CA GLU A 107 33.00 -1.40 14.90
C GLU A 107 33.73 -0.61 13.80
N ILE A 108 34.45 -1.29 12.90
CA ILE A 108 35.25 -0.64 11.82
C ILE A 108 34.60 -0.92 10.46
N VAL A 109 34.09 0.13 9.85
CA VAL A 109 33.47 0.09 8.52
C VAL A 109 34.55 0.20 7.43
N LYS A 110 35.10 -0.92 6.98
CA LYS A 110 35.55 -1.02 5.59
C LYS A 110 34.37 -1.53 4.77
N GLU A 111 33.92 -0.69 3.81
CA GLU A 111 32.75 -0.98 2.98
C GLU A 111 32.95 -2.24 2.13
N PHE A 112 32.30 -3.34 2.52
CA PHE A 112 32.12 -4.50 1.65
C PHE A 112 30.83 -4.34 0.85
N LYS A 113 30.93 -3.67 -0.30
CA LYS A 113 29.83 -3.39 -1.23
C LYS A 113 29.25 -4.61 -1.95
N GLU A 114 30.05 -5.64 -2.15
CA GLU A 114 29.72 -6.76 -3.05
C GLU A 114 28.60 -7.67 -2.53
N ILE A 115 28.42 -7.78 -1.22
CA ILE A 115 27.53 -8.78 -0.63
C ILE A 115 26.04 -8.35 -0.68
N LYS A 116 25.72 -7.07 -0.46
CA LYS A 116 24.33 -6.59 -0.57
C LYS A 116 23.77 -6.69 -1.99
N LEU A 117 24.60 -6.35 -2.98
CA LEU A 117 24.24 -6.46 -4.40
C LEU A 117 23.95 -7.90 -4.82
N SER A 118 24.69 -8.88 -4.26
CA SER A 118 24.49 -10.29 -4.62
C SER A 118 23.17 -10.87 -4.07
N ALA A 119 22.72 -10.44 -2.89
CA ALA A 119 21.45 -10.89 -2.30
C ALA A 119 20.23 -10.37 -3.08
N GLU A 120 20.23 -9.09 -3.45
CA GLU A 120 19.19 -8.52 -4.28
C GLU A 120 19.14 -9.15 -5.68
N GLN A 121 20.30 -9.43 -6.28
CA GLN A 121 20.38 -10.13 -7.56
C GLN A 121 19.84 -11.58 -7.48
N GLN A 122 20.12 -12.32 -6.41
CA GLN A 122 19.59 -13.66 -6.22
C GLN A 122 18.06 -13.64 -6.09
N ARG A 123 17.52 -12.71 -5.30
CA ARG A 123 16.06 -12.52 -5.16
C ARG A 123 15.40 -12.21 -6.50
N LYS A 124 15.99 -11.31 -7.29
CA LYS A 124 15.49 -10.98 -8.62
C LYS A 124 15.37 -12.21 -9.54
N LYS A 125 16.16 -13.26 -9.33
CA LYS A 125 16.08 -14.51 -10.10
C LYS A 125 15.01 -15.47 -9.61
N THR A 126 14.75 -15.52 -8.31
CA THR A 126 13.90 -16.54 -7.68
C THR A 126 12.51 -16.05 -7.31
N ASP A 127 12.31 -14.71 -7.26
CA ASP A 127 11.03 -14.09 -6.93
C ASP A 127 10.23 -13.85 -8.23
N PRO A 128 9.06 -14.51 -8.41
CA PRO A 128 8.25 -14.34 -9.62
C PRO A 128 7.45 -13.04 -9.61
N ASP A 129 7.49 -12.28 -8.54
CA ASP A 129 6.70 -11.08 -8.34
C ASP A 129 6.84 -10.09 -9.51
N VAL A 130 5.75 -9.88 -10.22
CA VAL A 130 5.58 -8.86 -11.24
C VAL A 130 4.89 -7.67 -10.61
N SER A 131 5.28 -6.45 -10.97
CA SER A 131 4.67 -5.22 -10.44
C SER A 131 4.77 -5.05 -8.92
N LYS A 132 5.78 -5.67 -8.30
CA LYS A 132 6.05 -5.54 -6.88
C LYS A 132 7.27 -4.66 -6.63
N ILE A 133 7.06 -3.63 -5.82
CA ILE A 133 8.11 -2.72 -5.38
C ILE A 133 8.22 -2.84 -3.87
N ARG A 134 9.46 -2.91 -3.39
CA ARG A 134 9.75 -2.92 -1.96
C ARG A 134 10.48 -1.65 -1.57
N LEU A 135 9.98 -1.02 -0.52
CA LEU A 135 10.60 0.13 0.12
C LEU A 135 10.95 -0.22 1.56
N ASP A 136 12.20 -0.03 1.91
CA ASP A 136 12.66 -0.06 3.30
C ASP A 136 12.66 1.37 3.88
N LYS A 137 12.81 1.47 5.20
CA LYS A 137 12.92 2.76 5.90
C LYS A 137 13.92 3.70 5.22
N LYS A 138 15.12 3.20 4.87
CA LYS A 138 16.17 4.00 4.24
C LYS A 138 15.79 4.51 2.85
N GLY A 139 15.06 3.72 2.08
CA GLY A 139 14.51 4.12 0.78
C GLY A 139 13.53 5.29 0.92
N ILE A 140 12.66 5.24 1.94
CA ILE A 140 11.67 6.29 2.22
C ILE A 140 12.36 7.57 2.71
N GLU A 141 13.34 7.48 3.62
CA GLU A 141 14.07 8.62 4.18
C GLU A 141 14.85 9.46 3.15
N ARG A 142 15.16 8.89 1.97
CA ARG A 142 15.83 9.59 0.87
C ARG A 142 14.91 10.44 0.02
N ILE A 143 13.61 10.31 0.20
CA ILE A 143 12.62 11.05 -0.59
C ILE A 143 12.25 12.32 0.18
N PRO A 144 12.46 13.52 -0.39
CA PRO A 144 11.99 14.77 0.21
C PRO A 144 10.49 14.72 0.50
N SER A 145 10.12 15.24 1.67
CA SER A 145 8.74 15.22 2.18
C SER A 145 8.41 16.56 2.83
N TYR A 146 7.14 16.82 3.04
CA TYR A 146 6.67 18.02 3.71
C TYR A 146 7.20 18.11 5.16
N GLY A 147 7.36 19.32 5.67
CA GLY A 147 7.63 19.57 7.08
C GLY A 147 8.92 18.98 7.62
N ALA A 148 9.92 18.71 6.75
CA ALA A 148 11.19 18.07 7.13
C ALA A 148 11.06 16.67 7.77
N GLU A 149 9.95 15.97 7.53
CA GLU A 149 9.67 14.63 8.03
C GLU A 149 9.61 13.62 6.88
N SER A 150 10.14 12.41 7.11
CA SER A 150 10.04 11.33 6.13
C SER A 150 8.66 10.66 6.21
N ASP A 151 8.01 10.49 5.06
CA ASP A 151 6.66 9.95 4.98
C ASP A 151 6.53 8.85 3.92
N ILE A 152 5.79 7.77 4.25
CA ILE A 152 5.57 6.62 3.37
C ILE A 152 4.82 7.03 2.10
N LEU A 153 3.86 7.95 2.18
CA LEU A 153 3.08 8.38 1.02
C LEU A 153 3.93 9.02 -0.08
N ASN A 154 4.96 9.78 0.32
CA ASN A 154 5.90 10.33 -0.64
C ASN A 154 6.69 9.22 -1.34
N GLY A 155 6.99 8.13 -0.61
CA GLY A 155 7.58 6.92 -1.18
C GLY A 155 6.64 6.24 -2.19
N LEU A 156 5.35 6.21 -1.91
CA LEU A 156 4.34 5.65 -2.79
C LEU A 156 4.12 6.49 -4.04
N ALA A 157 4.08 7.81 -3.90
CA ALA A 157 3.90 8.74 -5.01
C ALA A 157 5.03 8.69 -6.06
N VAL A 158 6.22 8.21 -5.69
CA VAL A 158 7.33 8.00 -6.64
C VAL A 158 7.43 6.58 -7.17
N THR A 159 6.41 5.72 -6.96
CA THR A 159 6.38 4.37 -7.52
C THR A 159 5.72 4.34 -8.91
N PRO A 160 6.13 3.43 -9.83
CA PRO A 160 5.51 3.30 -11.14
C PRO A 160 4.02 3.01 -11.06
N GLY A 161 3.24 3.65 -11.94
CA GLY A 161 1.81 3.43 -12.07
C GLY A 161 0.96 4.02 -10.92
N VAL A 162 1.56 4.77 -10.00
CA VAL A 162 0.84 5.50 -8.94
C VAL A 162 0.65 6.95 -9.35
N VAL A 163 -0.58 7.45 -9.26
CA VAL A 163 -0.97 8.83 -9.51
C VAL A 163 -1.56 9.41 -8.23
N THR A 164 -1.16 10.61 -7.88
CA THR A 164 -1.75 11.42 -6.81
C THR A 164 -2.42 12.64 -7.42
N THR A 165 -3.46 13.14 -6.80
CA THR A 165 -4.17 14.35 -7.26
C THR A 165 -3.49 15.66 -6.83
N GLY A 166 -2.34 15.55 -6.17
CA GLY A 166 -1.53 16.69 -5.72
C GLY A 166 -1.40 16.78 -4.21
N ASP A 167 -1.11 17.97 -3.70
CA ASP A 167 -0.72 18.20 -2.31
C ASP A 167 -1.88 18.09 -1.32
N GLN A 168 -3.10 18.38 -1.78
CA GLN A 168 -4.31 18.40 -0.96
C GLN A 168 -5.33 17.36 -1.38
N GLY A 169 -4.99 16.52 -2.34
CA GLY A 169 -5.92 15.54 -2.89
C GLY A 169 -5.71 14.12 -2.40
N GLY A 170 -5.03 13.90 -1.34
CA GLY A 170 -4.66 12.70 -0.59
C GLY A 170 -5.13 11.34 -1.01
N GLN A 171 -5.21 11.07 -2.30
CA GLN A 171 -5.73 9.84 -2.83
C GLN A 171 -4.69 9.16 -3.72
N LEU A 172 -4.58 7.84 -3.58
CA LEU A 172 -3.67 7.02 -4.38
C LEU A 172 -4.46 6.26 -5.45
N TYR A 173 -4.28 6.65 -6.67
CA TYR A 173 -4.82 5.93 -7.83
C TYR A 173 -3.73 5.05 -8.43
N VAL A 174 -4.01 3.76 -8.56
CA VAL A 174 -3.00 2.79 -8.99
C VAL A 174 -3.42 2.11 -10.29
N ARG A 175 -2.72 2.44 -11.40
CA ARG A 175 -3.00 1.88 -12.73
C ARG A 175 -4.50 1.87 -13.04
N GLY A 176 -5.15 3.02 -12.93
CA GLY A 176 -6.56 3.20 -13.23
C GLY A 176 -7.56 2.74 -12.17
N GLY A 177 -7.09 2.25 -11.04
CA GLY A 177 -7.96 1.95 -9.90
C GLY A 177 -8.07 3.10 -8.93
N THR A 178 -9.22 3.21 -8.28
CA THR A 178 -9.55 4.24 -7.28
C THR A 178 -9.00 3.87 -5.90
N PRO A 179 -8.91 4.80 -4.94
CA PRO A 179 -8.38 4.55 -3.61
C PRO A 179 -9.03 3.39 -2.87
N ILE A 180 -10.36 3.25 -2.95
CA ILE A 180 -11.10 2.15 -2.32
C ILE A 180 -10.76 0.77 -2.92
N GLN A 181 -10.23 0.74 -4.14
CA GLN A 181 -9.84 -0.49 -4.84
C GLN A 181 -8.43 -0.97 -4.46
N ASN A 182 -7.74 -0.22 -3.62
CA ASN A 182 -6.43 -0.59 -3.07
C ASN A 182 -6.60 -1.21 -1.68
N LYS A 183 -5.93 -2.33 -1.44
CA LYS A 183 -5.84 -2.93 -0.10
C LYS A 183 -4.61 -2.39 0.62
N ILE A 184 -4.81 -1.73 1.74
CA ILE A 184 -3.73 -1.20 2.56
C ILE A 184 -3.75 -1.96 3.88
N LEU A 185 -2.61 -2.57 4.22
CA LEU A 185 -2.44 -3.37 5.41
C LEU A 185 -1.34 -2.78 6.30
N LEU A 186 -1.57 -2.73 7.60
CA LEU A 186 -0.58 -2.45 8.63
C LEU A 186 -0.49 -3.64 9.57
N ASP A 187 0.65 -4.35 9.57
CA ASP A 187 0.84 -5.61 10.30
C ASP A 187 -0.31 -6.62 10.05
N GLY A 188 -0.84 -6.67 8.82
CA GLY A 188 -1.96 -7.53 8.42
C GLY A 188 -3.35 -6.95 8.66
N MET A 189 -3.50 -5.90 9.46
CA MET A 189 -4.76 -5.21 9.72
C MET A 189 -5.13 -4.29 8.55
N THR A 190 -6.40 -4.28 8.13
CA THR A 190 -6.88 -3.40 7.06
C THR A 190 -6.97 -1.95 7.54
N ILE A 191 -6.37 -1.03 6.79
CA ILE A 191 -6.47 0.42 6.95
C ILE A 191 -7.40 0.96 5.87
N TYR A 192 -8.44 1.68 6.27
CA TYR A 192 -9.46 2.21 5.36
C TYR A 192 -9.10 3.58 4.81
N ASN A 193 -8.51 4.45 5.62
CA ASN A 193 -7.96 5.74 5.19
C ASN A 193 -6.51 5.87 5.67
N PRO A 194 -5.53 5.91 4.76
CA PRO A 194 -4.11 5.99 5.14
C PRO A 194 -3.58 7.43 5.28
N PHE A 195 -4.45 8.44 5.22
CA PHE A 195 -4.07 9.84 5.10
C PHE A 195 -4.49 10.68 6.28
N HIS A 196 -3.67 11.69 6.58
CA HIS A 196 -3.99 12.87 7.38
C HIS A 196 -4.23 14.08 6.48
N SER A 197 -4.95 15.07 7.01
CA SER A 197 -5.00 16.42 6.45
C SER A 197 -5.28 16.42 4.95
N ILE A 198 -6.21 15.58 4.52
CA ILE A 198 -6.63 15.38 3.14
C ILE A 198 -5.46 14.93 2.23
N GLY A 199 -4.49 14.19 2.75
CA GLY A 199 -3.38 13.63 2.00
C GLY A 199 -2.04 14.30 2.13
N PHE A 200 -1.91 15.18 3.06
CA PHE A 200 -0.66 15.86 3.35
C PHE A 200 0.38 14.94 4.00
N TYR A 201 -0.06 14.08 4.92
CA TYR A 201 0.74 13.06 5.60
C TYR A 201 0.06 11.71 5.60
N SER A 202 0.85 10.65 5.86
CA SER A 202 0.32 9.35 6.19
C SER A 202 0.13 9.16 7.69
N ILE A 203 -0.81 8.28 8.04
CA ILE A 203 -0.99 7.80 9.42
C ILE A 203 0.17 6.92 9.88
N PHE A 204 1.06 6.52 8.97
CA PHE A 204 2.14 5.58 9.26
C PHE A 204 3.38 6.28 9.83
N GLU A 205 4.07 5.59 10.74
CA GLU A 205 5.34 6.06 11.30
C GLU A 205 6.52 5.40 10.60
N THR A 206 7.29 6.20 9.84
CA THR A 206 8.43 5.74 9.05
C THR A 206 9.53 5.09 9.89
N GLU A 207 9.72 5.53 11.16
CA GLU A 207 10.69 4.93 12.08
C GLU A 207 10.40 3.47 12.42
N LEU A 208 9.13 3.07 12.36
CA LEU A 208 8.68 1.72 12.66
C LEU A 208 8.73 0.79 11.45
N VAL A 209 8.92 1.32 10.25
CA VAL A 209 8.89 0.52 9.02
C VAL A 209 10.01 -0.51 8.99
N LYS A 210 9.63 -1.77 8.86
CA LYS A 210 10.50 -2.88 8.48
C LYS A 210 10.51 -3.04 6.95
N ASN A 211 9.34 -3.06 6.33
CA ASN A 211 9.15 -3.24 4.91
C ASN A 211 7.80 -2.68 4.45
N VAL A 212 7.76 -2.15 3.23
CA VAL A 212 6.54 -1.79 2.51
C VAL A 212 6.55 -2.53 1.18
N ASP A 213 5.66 -3.50 1.01
CA ASP A 213 5.45 -4.23 -0.24
C ASP A 213 4.30 -3.60 -1.01
N ILE A 214 4.57 -3.06 -2.19
CA ILE A 214 3.60 -2.38 -3.05
C ILE A 214 3.40 -3.23 -4.31
N ASN A 215 2.20 -3.81 -4.46
CA ASN A 215 1.81 -4.57 -5.64
C ASN A 215 0.83 -3.73 -6.45
N THR A 216 1.27 -3.17 -7.58
CA THR A 216 0.45 -2.28 -8.42
C THR A 216 -0.49 -3.02 -9.37
N GLY A 217 -0.47 -4.35 -9.35
CA GLY A 217 -1.36 -5.26 -10.09
C GLY A 217 -0.82 -6.68 -10.09
N GLY A 218 -1.62 -7.65 -10.53
CA GLY A 218 -1.21 -9.05 -10.64
C GLY A 218 -0.76 -9.71 -9.32
N PHE A 219 -1.28 -9.25 -8.19
CA PHE A 219 -0.87 -9.70 -6.86
C PHE A 219 -1.29 -11.14 -6.55
N GLU A 220 -0.56 -11.78 -5.64
CA GLU A 220 -0.72 -13.19 -5.25
C GLU A 220 -2.12 -13.54 -4.71
N SER A 221 -2.50 -14.84 -4.78
CA SER A 221 -3.83 -15.32 -4.37
C SER A 221 -4.09 -15.20 -2.87
N LYS A 222 -3.09 -14.99 -2.02
CA LYS A 222 -3.30 -14.72 -0.58
C LYS A 222 -4.09 -13.43 -0.34
N TYR A 223 -3.98 -12.45 -1.23
CA TYR A 223 -4.70 -11.20 -1.11
C TYR A 223 -6.02 -11.25 -1.87
N GLY A 224 -7.12 -10.89 -1.21
CA GLY A 224 -8.46 -10.83 -1.80
C GLY A 224 -9.23 -9.57 -1.38
N GLY A 225 -10.44 -9.40 -1.95
CA GLY A 225 -11.36 -8.33 -1.60
C GLY A 225 -10.99 -6.94 -2.12
N ARG A 226 -10.05 -6.85 -3.09
CA ARG A 226 -9.69 -5.62 -3.81
C ARG A 226 -9.31 -5.94 -5.25
N ILE A 227 -9.55 -4.96 -6.13
CA ILE A 227 -9.42 -5.14 -7.58
C ILE A 227 -8.32 -4.29 -8.25
N SER A 228 -7.57 -3.47 -7.50
CA SER A 228 -6.54 -2.62 -8.11
C SER A 228 -5.13 -2.95 -7.64
N SER A 229 -4.84 -2.76 -6.37
CA SER A 229 -3.49 -2.93 -5.80
C SER A 229 -3.51 -3.43 -4.36
N VAL A 230 -2.34 -3.84 -3.88
CA VAL A 230 -2.13 -4.19 -2.47
C VAL A 230 -0.86 -3.52 -1.96
N MET A 231 -0.97 -2.88 -0.82
CA MET A 231 0.13 -2.31 -0.07
C MET A 231 0.17 -2.97 1.30
N ASP A 232 1.25 -3.66 1.59
CA ASP A 232 1.46 -4.41 2.82
C ASP A 232 2.61 -3.80 3.61
N ILE A 233 2.27 -3.10 4.69
CA ILE A 233 3.21 -2.39 5.56
C ILE A 233 3.43 -3.24 6.79
N THR A 234 4.68 -3.63 7.02
CA THR A 234 5.09 -4.37 8.20
C THR A 234 5.97 -3.48 9.08
N TYR A 235 5.59 -3.32 10.33
CA TYR A 235 6.40 -2.65 11.33
C TYR A 235 7.38 -3.62 11.99
N ARG A 236 8.54 -3.09 12.38
CA ARG A 236 9.57 -3.84 13.09
C ARG A 236 9.17 -4.15 14.53
N ASP A 237 9.84 -5.10 15.12
CA ASP A 237 9.74 -5.36 16.54
C ASP A 237 10.62 -4.37 17.32
N GLY A 238 10.39 -4.21 18.61
CA GLY A 238 11.19 -3.35 19.48
C GLY A 238 12.56 -3.98 19.82
N ASN A 239 13.47 -3.16 20.32
CA ASN A 239 14.81 -3.59 20.70
C ASN A 239 14.78 -4.54 21.90
N ARG A 240 15.35 -5.74 21.76
CA ARG A 240 15.38 -6.77 22.82
C ARG A 240 16.58 -6.67 23.76
N GLN A 241 17.50 -5.73 23.52
CA GLN A 241 18.74 -5.60 24.29
C GLN A 241 18.74 -4.41 25.23
N LYS A 242 18.31 -3.25 24.75
CA LYS A 242 18.36 -1.99 25.47
C LYS A 242 17.15 -1.13 25.18
N VAL A 243 16.88 -0.19 26.07
CA VAL A 243 15.90 0.86 25.81
C VAL A 243 16.52 1.90 24.88
N GLU A 244 15.82 2.25 23.83
CA GLU A 244 16.17 3.29 22.88
C GLU A 244 14.95 4.18 22.61
N GLY A 245 15.18 5.42 22.24
CA GLY A 245 14.12 6.32 21.86
C GLY A 245 14.56 7.31 20.82
N LYS A 246 13.56 7.90 20.16
CA LYS A 246 13.74 9.01 19.23
C LYS A 246 12.65 10.03 19.45
N VAL A 247 13.02 11.29 19.62
CA VAL A 247 12.09 12.42 19.65
C VAL A 247 12.37 13.28 18.45
N SER A 248 11.31 13.71 17.77
CA SER A 248 11.37 14.54 16.59
C SER A 248 10.44 15.73 16.74
N ALA A 249 10.85 16.90 16.27
CA ALA A 249 10.05 18.09 16.24
C ALA A 249 10.31 18.91 14.98
N SER A 250 9.24 19.40 14.39
CA SER A 250 9.24 20.33 13.26
C SER A 250 8.08 21.32 13.43
N PRO A 251 7.98 22.39 12.63
CA PRO A 251 6.80 23.25 12.64
C PRO A 251 5.50 22.51 12.31
N PHE A 252 5.58 21.36 11.66
CA PHE A 252 4.40 20.60 11.22
C PHE A 252 3.90 19.62 12.27
N LEU A 253 4.83 18.96 13.00
CA LEU A 253 4.47 17.93 13.95
C LEU A 253 5.55 17.68 14.99
N ALA A 254 5.14 17.09 16.12
CA ALA A 254 6.00 16.48 17.11
C ALA A 254 5.75 14.98 17.19
N LYS A 255 6.80 14.18 17.37
CA LYS A 255 6.67 12.75 17.52
C LYS A 255 7.70 12.14 18.45
N MET A 256 7.34 10.98 19.00
CA MET A 256 8.19 10.20 19.88
C MET A 256 8.08 8.73 19.52
N VAL A 257 9.20 8.03 19.49
CA VAL A 257 9.28 6.57 19.44
C VAL A 257 10.07 6.10 20.66
N LEU A 258 9.55 5.12 21.36
CA LEU A 258 10.20 4.50 22.53
C LEU A 258 10.13 2.97 22.36
N GLU A 259 11.25 2.31 22.57
CA GLU A 259 11.34 0.87 22.46
C GLU A 259 12.26 0.26 23.50
N GLY A 260 12.05 -1.00 23.80
CA GLY A 260 12.90 -1.68 24.76
C GLY A 260 12.55 -3.15 24.97
N PRO A 261 13.39 -3.84 25.77
CA PRO A 261 13.24 -5.25 26.03
C PRO A 261 12.17 -5.54 27.11
N LEU A 262 11.49 -6.68 26.96
CA LEU A 262 10.60 -7.27 27.95
C LEU A 262 11.14 -8.62 28.43
N GLY A 263 10.84 -8.95 29.68
CA GLY A 263 11.24 -10.22 30.30
C GLY A 263 12.65 -10.23 30.88
N LYS A 264 13.04 -11.38 31.43
CA LYS A 264 14.35 -11.58 32.11
C LYS A 264 15.44 -11.83 31.06
N LYS A 265 16.65 -11.34 31.34
CA LYS A 265 17.85 -11.65 30.55
C LYS A 265 18.33 -13.06 30.90
N MET A 266 18.51 -13.92 29.93
CA MET A 266 19.07 -15.26 30.12
C MET A 266 20.51 -15.30 29.62
N GLY A 267 21.48 -15.11 30.53
CA GLY A 267 22.90 -15.09 30.18
C GLY A 267 23.27 -13.97 29.20
N THR A 268 23.96 -14.32 28.11
CA THR A 268 24.36 -13.39 27.02
C THR A 268 23.33 -13.26 25.93
N SER A 269 22.27 -14.08 25.92
CA SER A 269 21.20 -14.05 24.89
C SER A 269 20.29 -12.84 25.03
N PRO A 270 19.71 -12.33 23.93
CA PRO A 270 18.67 -11.31 23.96
C PRO A 270 17.49 -11.75 24.81
N ARG A 271 16.78 -10.80 25.44
CA ARG A 271 15.51 -11.09 26.10
C ARG A 271 14.50 -11.65 25.11
N THR A 272 13.56 -12.44 25.60
CA THR A 272 12.54 -13.09 24.76
C THR A 272 11.50 -12.13 24.22
N GLY A 273 11.27 -11.00 24.90
CA GLY A 273 10.26 -10.02 24.51
C GLY A 273 10.82 -8.63 24.23
N SER A 274 10.03 -7.85 23.50
CA SER A 274 10.26 -6.42 23.27
C SER A 274 8.95 -5.66 23.15
N TYR A 275 9.02 -4.36 23.39
CA TYR A 275 7.95 -3.41 23.10
C TYR A 275 8.45 -2.27 22.22
N ILE A 276 7.54 -1.70 21.45
CA ILE A 276 7.74 -0.45 20.72
C ILE A 276 6.46 0.37 20.79
N PHE A 277 6.61 1.65 21.02
CA PHE A 277 5.52 2.63 21.10
C PHE A 277 5.86 3.85 20.27
N SER A 278 4.87 4.43 19.62
CA SER A 278 4.98 5.67 18.85
C SER A 278 3.79 6.56 19.12
N ALA A 279 4.06 7.85 19.28
CA ALA A 279 3.06 8.92 19.33
C ALA A 279 3.48 10.05 18.37
N LYS A 280 2.51 10.56 17.60
CA LYS A 280 2.72 11.67 16.66
C LYS A 280 1.52 12.62 16.76
N HIS A 281 1.79 13.93 16.79
CA HIS A 281 0.77 14.98 16.88
C HIS A 281 1.10 16.15 15.97
N SER A 282 0.09 16.69 15.29
CA SER A 282 0.21 17.87 14.44
C SER A 282 0.40 19.13 15.27
N LEU A 283 1.25 20.03 14.81
CA LEU A 283 1.43 21.37 15.38
C LEU A 283 0.91 22.46 14.43
N LEU A 284 0.34 22.07 13.27
CA LEU A 284 0.00 22.98 12.18
C LEU A 284 -0.99 24.08 12.57
N ASP A 285 -1.98 23.78 13.39
CA ASP A 285 -2.96 24.76 13.89
C ASP A 285 -2.30 25.96 14.59
N TYR A 286 -1.18 25.70 15.27
CA TYR A 286 -0.47 26.72 16.06
C TYR A 286 0.65 27.38 15.27
N THR A 287 1.43 26.61 14.56
CA THR A 287 2.69 27.05 13.94
C THR A 287 2.49 27.67 12.57
N SER A 288 1.52 27.19 11.79
CA SER A 288 1.37 27.60 10.38
C SER A 288 0.96 29.07 10.25
N LYS A 289 0.15 29.60 11.15
CA LYS A 289 -0.24 31.03 11.17
C LYS A 289 0.93 31.97 11.32
N SER A 290 1.92 31.57 12.12
CA SER A 290 3.11 32.41 12.42
C SER A 290 4.23 32.20 11.42
N ILE A 291 4.44 30.97 10.94
CA ILE A 291 5.58 30.60 10.10
C ILE A 291 5.25 30.75 8.61
N TYR A 292 3.98 30.55 8.24
CA TYR A 292 3.53 30.59 6.83
C TYR A 292 2.38 31.59 6.64
N PRO A 293 2.57 32.89 6.89
CA PRO A 293 1.51 33.90 6.86
C PRO A 293 0.86 34.08 5.48
N GLY A 294 1.51 33.63 4.38
CA GLY A 294 0.97 33.66 3.03
C GLY A 294 0.05 32.47 2.68
N VAL A 295 -0.09 31.48 3.57
CA VAL A 295 -0.91 30.30 3.29
C VAL A 295 -2.34 30.54 3.81
N ASN A 296 -3.35 30.17 3.00
CA ASN A 296 -4.76 30.27 3.34
C ASN A 296 -5.15 31.71 3.82
N GLN A 297 -4.68 32.71 3.10
CA GLN A 297 -4.95 34.14 3.38
C GLN A 297 -4.61 34.57 4.84
N GLY A 298 -3.60 33.93 5.44
CA GLY A 298 -3.18 34.23 6.82
C GLY A 298 -3.88 33.40 7.90
N ASN A 299 -4.86 32.58 7.54
CA ASN A 299 -5.58 31.73 8.49
C ASN A 299 -4.79 30.46 8.88
N GLY A 300 -3.66 30.20 8.20
CA GLY A 300 -2.83 29.02 8.42
C GLY A 300 -3.43 27.75 7.82
N LEU A 301 -2.83 26.61 8.15
CA LEU A 301 -3.28 25.29 7.72
C LEU A 301 -4.22 24.69 8.79
N PRO A 302 -5.49 24.44 8.46
CA PRO A 302 -6.52 24.02 9.43
C PRO A 302 -6.47 22.52 9.75
N PHE A 303 -5.28 21.97 9.95
CA PHE A 303 -5.04 20.54 10.08
C PHE A 303 -4.59 20.18 11.49
N ASN A 304 -5.35 19.30 12.14
CA ASN A 304 -5.00 18.75 13.45
C ASN A 304 -5.13 17.24 13.44
N PHE A 305 -4.08 16.52 13.81
CA PHE A 305 -4.13 15.07 13.90
C PHE A 305 -3.28 14.49 15.03
N THR A 306 -3.65 13.30 15.48
CA THR A 306 -2.93 12.54 16.49
C THR A 306 -2.88 11.07 16.11
N ASP A 307 -1.70 10.45 16.17
CA ASP A 307 -1.50 9.02 15.97
C ASP A 307 -0.85 8.39 17.19
N LEU A 308 -1.33 7.21 17.53
CA LEU A 308 -0.73 6.34 18.54
C LEU A 308 -0.57 4.93 17.94
N TYR A 309 0.58 4.32 18.17
CA TYR A 309 0.82 2.92 17.84
C TYR A 309 1.63 2.25 18.94
N GLY A 310 1.27 1.03 19.28
CA GLY A 310 2.02 0.20 20.23
C GLY A 310 2.06 -1.25 19.79
N LYS A 311 3.22 -1.92 20.00
CA LYS A 311 3.40 -3.34 19.69
C LYS A 311 4.26 -4.01 20.74
N VAL A 312 3.82 -5.17 21.19
CA VAL A 312 4.56 -6.08 22.07
C VAL A 312 4.80 -7.37 21.30
N THR A 313 6.05 -7.85 21.31
CA THR A 313 6.44 -9.08 20.63
C THR A 313 7.15 -10.01 21.58
N LEU A 314 6.75 -11.29 21.59
CA LEU A 314 7.42 -12.37 22.28
C LEU A 314 7.99 -13.35 21.25
N ASN A 315 9.24 -13.74 21.45
CA ASN A 315 9.97 -14.63 20.54
C ASN A 315 10.39 -15.89 21.28
N SER A 316 10.22 -17.04 20.66
CA SER A 316 10.75 -18.31 21.11
C SER A 316 12.15 -18.59 20.54
N SER A 317 12.86 -19.56 21.11
CA SER A 317 14.18 -19.98 20.64
C SER A 317 14.17 -20.68 19.28
N ASP A 318 13.06 -21.30 18.92
CA ASP A 318 12.84 -22.00 17.64
C ASP A 318 12.49 -21.06 16.47
N GLY A 319 12.39 -19.74 16.73
CA GLY A 319 12.00 -18.75 15.73
C GLY A 319 10.51 -18.46 15.68
N SER A 320 9.69 -19.19 16.44
CA SER A 320 8.27 -18.85 16.60
C SER A 320 8.13 -17.53 17.33
N LYS A 321 7.11 -16.75 16.97
CA LYS A 321 6.83 -15.47 17.63
C LYS A 321 5.34 -15.19 17.69
N ILE A 322 4.95 -14.40 18.68
CA ILE A 322 3.62 -13.80 18.81
C ILE A 322 3.76 -12.31 19.05
N SER A 323 2.92 -11.51 18.40
CA SER A 323 2.91 -10.05 18.54
C SER A 323 1.49 -9.58 18.75
N ALA A 324 1.28 -8.71 19.75
CA ALA A 324 0.05 -7.97 19.93
C ALA A 324 0.33 -6.49 19.62
N PHE A 325 -0.58 -5.82 18.91
CA PHE A 325 -0.43 -4.42 18.53
C PHE A 325 -1.75 -3.66 18.59
N GLY A 326 -1.65 -2.35 18.73
CA GLY A 326 -2.78 -1.44 18.69
C GLY A 326 -2.42 -0.15 17.97
N PHE A 327 -3.42 0.45 17.35
CA PHE A 327 -3.33 1.65 16.56
C PHE A 327 -4.55 2.54 16.82
N TYR A 328 -4.32 3.85 16.89
CA TYR A 328 -5.36 4.86 16.97
C TYR A 328 -4.93 6.09 16.18
N ASN A 329 -5.86 6.67 15.43
CA ASN A 329 -5.68 7.98 14.83
C ASN A 329 -6.96 8.81 14.91
N SER A 330 -6.78 10.13 15.03
CA SER A 330 -7.84 11.13 14.98
C SER A 330 -7.36 12.31 14.15
N ASP A 331 -8.23 12.81 13.29
CA ASP A 331 -7.93 13.91 12.38
C ASP A 331 -9.12 14.88 12.31
N SER A 332 -8.81 16.17 12.24
CA SER A 332 -9.78 17.24 12.12
C SER A 332 -9.27 18.30 11.14
N VAL A 333 -10.12 18.69 10.21
CA VAL A 333 -9.85 19.74 9.23
C VAL A 333 -10.99 20.72 9.26
N ASN A 334 -10.71 21.96 9.71
CA ASN A 334 -11.72 23.00 9.93
C ASN A 334 -11.53 24.13 8.90
N TYR A 335 -12.25 24.05 7.81
CA TYR A 335 -12.34 25.14 6.82
C TYR A 335 -13.42 26.15 7.20
N SER A 336 -13.32 27.37 6.69
CA SER A 336 -14.35 28.41 6.90
C SER A 336 -15.72 28.03 6.34
N VAL A 337 -15.81 27.05 5.47
CA VAL A 337 -17.03 26.62 4.77
C VAL A 337 -17.47 25.19 5.12
N ALA A 338 -16.61 24.40 5.74
CA ALA A 338 -16.91 23.00 6.07
C ALA A 338 -15.95 22.44 7.11
N ASP A 339 -16.45 21.53 7.93
CA ASP A 339 -15.70 20.73 8.88
C ASP A 339 -15.63 19.27 8.42
N LEU A 340 -14.43 18.70 8.44
CA LEU A 340 -14.19 17.29 8.13
C LEU A 340 -13.43 16.65 9.28
N ASN A 341 -14.04 15.63 9.89
CA ASN A 341 -13.47 14.90 11.00
C ASN A 341 -13.45 13.42 10.68
N TRP A 342 -12.37 12.72 11.05
CA TRP A 342 -12.33 11.27 11.01
C TRP A 342 -11.47 10.66 12.11
N GLN A 343 -11.78 9.41 12.42
CA GLN A 343 -11.09 8.62 13.41
C GLN A 343 -10.90 7.19 12.88
N ALA A 344 -9.77 6.58 13.21
CA ALA A 344 -9.55 5.17 13.00
C ALA A 344 -8.93 4.54 14.24
N ALA A 345 -9.34 3.32 14.54
CA ALA A 345 -8.77 2.53 15.61
C ALA A 345 -8.69 1.07 15.19
N GLY A 346 -7.73 0.36 15.74
CA GLY A 346 -7.63 -1.05 15.49
C GLY A 346 -6.49 -1.70 16.26
N GLY A 347 -6.41 -3.01 16.11
CA GLY A 347 -5.35 -3.78 16.73
C GLY A 347 -5.54 -5.26 16.46
N GLY A 348 -4.60 -6.04 16.94
CA GLY A 348 -4.67 -7.47 16.74
C GLY A 348 -3.52 -8.25 17.33
N VAL A 349 -3.58 -9.54 17.07
CA VAL A 349 -2.56 -10.51 17.45
C VAL A 349 -2.12 -11.26 16.20
N ASN A 350 -0.83 -11.22 15.92
CA ASN A 350 -0.19 -11.97 14.84
C ASN A 350 0.75 -13.01 15.42
N PHE A 351 0.80 -14.19 14.85
CA PHE A 351 1.75 -15.22 15.24
C PHE A 351 2.42 -15.88 14.04
N LEU A 352 3.64 -16.32 14.26
CA LEU A 352 4.39 -17.20 13.39
C LEU A 352 4.80 -18.42 14.20
N MET A 353 4.41 -19.60 13.76
CA MET A 353 4.83 -20.88 14.34
C MET A 353 5.77 -21.59 13.37
N VAL A 354 6.87 -22.08 13.92
CA VAL A 354 7.90 -22.83 13.20
C VAL A 354 8.02 -24.20 13.86
N PRO A 355 7.16 -25.18 13.53
CA PRO A 355 7.20 -26.48 14.15
C PRO A 355 8.56 -27.17 13.93
N VAL A 356 9.19 -27.63 14.99
CA VAL A 356 10.48 -28.30 14.93
C VAL A 356 10.37 -29.60 14.10
N GLY A 357 11.31 -29.82 13.19
CA GLY A 357 11.33 -31.03 12.36
C GLY A 357 10.28 -31.08 11.24
N SER A 358 9.47 -30.05 11.03
CA SER A 358 8.46 -29.99 9.97
C SER A 358 8.80 -28.94 8.90
N PRO A 359 8.63 -29.22 7.60
CA PRO A 359 8.89 -28.25 6.52
C PRO A 359 7.74 -27.27 6.32
N ILE A 360 7.03 -26.89 7.38
CA ILE A 360 5.87 -26.00 7.32
C ILE A 360 6.08 -24.76 8.19
N PHE A 361 5.61 -23.62 7.72
CA PHE A 361 5.36 -22.44 8.52
C PHE A 361 3.88 -22.18 8.63
N ILE A 362 3.46 -21.76 9.80
CA ILE A 362 2.09 -21.39 10.08
C ILE A 362 2.10 -19.93 10.53
N ARG A 363 1.43 -19.08 9.78
CA ARG A 363 1.15 -17.70 10.19
C ARG A 363 -0.32 -17.56 10.45
N GLY A 364 -0.66 -16.82 11.47
CA GLY A 364 -2.06 -16.51 11.73
C GLY A 364 -2.20 -15.10 12.26
N HIS A 365 -3.38 -14.55 12.08
CA HIS A 365 -3.74 -13.24 12.60
C HIS A 365 -5.20 -13.20 13.03
N VAL A 366 -5.46 -12.39 14.05
CA VAL A 366 -6.80 -11.97 14.47
C VAL A 366 -6.73 -10.48 14.67
N ASN A 367 -7.29 -9.73 13.76
CA ASN A 367 -7.21 -8.27 13.73
C ASN A 367 -8.60 -7.66 13.69
N GLY A 368 -8.75 -6.49 14.30
CA GLY A 368 -9.96 -5.68 14.18
C GLY A 368 -9.59 -4.25 13.84
N SER A 369 -10.40 -3.59 13.03
CA SER A 369 -10.22 -2.18 12.69
C SER A 369 -11.55 -1.48 12.48
N SER A 370 -11.56 -0.18 12.78
CA SER A 370 -12.70 0.70 12.57
C SER A 370 -12.23 2.01 11.95
N PHE A 371 -13.15 2.65 11.23
CA PHE A 371 -12.96 3.99 10.68
C PHE A 371 -14.31 4.70 10.67
N SER A 372 -14.33 5.98 11.01
CA SER A 372 -15.51 6.84 10.91
C SER A 372 -15.12 8.21 10.40
N THR A 373 -15.99 8.81 9.60
CA THR A 373 -15.83 10.17 9.08
C THR A 373 -17.15 10.92 9.11
N THR A 374 -17.06 12.23 9.37
CA THR A 374 -18.17 13.16 9.30
C THR A 374 -17.72 14.38 8.51
N PHE A 375 -18.52 14.78 7.54
CA PHE A 375 -18.32 15.98 6.75
C PHE A 375 -19.56 16.88 6.88
N GLN A 376 -19.35 18.10 7.34
CA GLN A 376 -20.37 19.08 7.63
C GLN A 376 -20.08 20.36 6.87
N GLU A 377 -20.87 20.68 5.86
CA GLU A 377 -20.87 21.99 5.19
C GLU A 377 -21.82 22.94 5.91
N ILE A 378 -21.51 24.24 5.88
CA ILE A 378 -22.38 25.26 6.48
C ILE A 378 -23.72 25.28 5.75
N GLY A 379 -24.80 25.11 6.52
CA GLY A 379 -26.16 25.11 5.95
C GLY A 379 -26.61 23.83 5.26
N ALA A 380 -25.79 22.78 5.26
CA ALA A 380 -26.13 21.45 4.72
C ALA A 380 -26.26 20.40 5.82
N GLU A 381 -26.96 19.31 5.52
CA GLU A 381 -27.05 18.15 6.41
C GLU A 381 -25.72 17.40 6.48
N PRO A 382 -25.32 16.85 7.66
CA PRO A 382 -24.06 16.15 7.82
C PRO A 382 -24.02 14.84 7.02
N ARG A 383 -22.92 14.63 6.28
CA ARG A 383 -22.62 13.36 5.62
C ARG A 383 -21.77 12.52 6.54
N THR A 384 -22.15 11.27 6.76
CA THR A 384 -21.46 10.38 7.69
C THR A 384 -21.15 9.04 7.05
N SER A 385 -20.00 8.48 7.39
CA SER A 385 -19.65 7.12 7.01
C SER A 385 -18.87 6.46 8.13
N SER A 386 -19.21 5.20 8.43
CA SER A 386 -18.43 4.39 9.34
C SER A 386 -18.31 2.95 8.87
N ILE A 387 -17.18 2.34 9.17
CA ILE A 387 -16.93 0.91 8.97
C ILE A 387 -16.21 0.36 10.20
N GLY A 388 -16.62 -0.82 10.64
CA GLY A 388 -15.94 -1.56 11.69
C GLY A 388 -15.98 -3.04 11.38
N GLY A 389 -14.88 -3.74 11.65
CA GLY A 389 -14.82 -5.16 11.33
C GLY A 389 -13.61 -5.87 11.90
N PHE A 390 -13.58 -7.18 11.65
CA PHE A 390 -12.50 -8.06 12.03
C PHE A 390 -12.04 -8.92 10.85
N ASP A 391 -10.79 -9.34 10.90
CA ASP A 391 -10.14 -10.25 9.96
C ASP A 391 -9.41 -11.34 10.76
N LEU A 392 -9.76 -12.59 10.48
CA LEU A 392 -9.09 -13.77 11.01
C LEU A 392 -8.51 -14.55 9.84
N GLY A 393 -7.23 -14.89 9.88
CA GLY A 393 -6.60 -15.62 8.81
C GLY A 393 -5.50 -16.59 9.28
N PHE A 394 -5.32 -17.63 8.47
CA PHE A 394 -4.26 -18.60 8.62
C PHE A 394 -3.61 -18.84 7.26
N ASP A 395 -2.29 -18.71 7.22
CA ASP A 395 -1.44 -18.97 6.06
C ASP A 395 -0.44 -20.06 6.38
N PHE A 396 -0.37 -21.04 5.52
CA PHE A 396 0.54 -22.19 5.60
C PHE A 396 1.53 -22.11 4.44
N SER A 397 2.82 -22.19 4.73
CA SER A 397 3.88 -22.31 3.73
C SER A 397 4.54 -23.66 3.86
N TYR A 398 4.33 -24.54 2.89
CA TYR A 398 4.92 -25.86 2.84
C TYR A 398 6.07 -25.89 1.83
N PHE A 399 7.27 -26.19 2.31
CA PHE A 399 8.46 -26.24 1.48
C PHE A 399 8.66 -27.64 0.91
N LEU A 400 8.61 -27.72 -0.41
CA LEU A 400 8.83 -28.97 -1.14
C LEU A 400 10.34 -29.26 -1.29
N LYS A 401 10.68 -30.52 -1.42
CA LYS A 401 12.07 -30.98 -1.59
C LYS A 401 12.77 -30.44 -2.84
N ASN A 402 12.02 -30.11 -3.89
CA ASN A 402 12.52 -29.74 -5.22
C ASN A 402 12.45 -28.25 -5.53
N GLU A 403 12.90 -27.34 -4.62
CA GLU A 403 12.86 -25.88 -4.80
C GLU A 403 11.44 -25.37 -5.12
N GLY A 404 10.43 -26.10 -4.65
CA GLY A 404 9.02 -25.72 -4.75
C GLY A 404 8.49 -25.28 -3.40
N GLU A 405 7.42 -24.51 -3.43
CA GLU A 405 6.71 -24.05 -2.25
C GLU A 405 5.22 -24.05 -2.54
N ILE A 406 4.43 -24.54 -1.60
CA ILE A 406 2.98 -24.43 -1.63
C ILE A 406 2.57 -23.49 -0.51
N ASN A 407 1.96 -22.36 -0.88
CA ASN A 407 1.34 -21.45 0.06
C ASN A 407 -0.17 -21.60 -0.05
N TYR A 408 -0.83 -21.94 1.05
CA TYR A 408 -2.28 -22.06 1.10
C TYR A 408 -2.81 -21.50 2.40
N GLY A 409 -4.05 -21.09 2.39
CA GLY A 409 -4.63 -20.52 3.58
C GLY A 409 -6.09 -20.15 3.39
N PHE A 410 -6.64 -19.62 4.46
CA PHE A 410 -8.01 -19.10 4.48
C PHE A 410 -8.09 -17.84 5.34
N ASN A 411 -9.05 -17.01 5.04
CA ASN A 411 -9.38 -15.83 5.83
C ASN A 411 -10.91 -15.69 5.96
N PHE A 412 -11.32 -15.16 7.08
CA PHE A 412 -12.70 -14.86 7.42
C PHE A 412 -12.81 -13.41 7.85
N ASN A 413 -13.54 -12.59 7.09
CA ASN A 413 -13.73 -11.18 7.34
C ASN A 413 -15.20 -10.91 7.64
N GLY A 414 -15.47 -10.20 8.72
CA GLY A 414 -16.79 -9.68 9.03
C GLY A 414 -16.70 -8.18 9.24
N PHE A 415 -17.57 -7.40 8.62
CA PHE A 415 -17.62 -5.95 8.83
C PHE A 415 -19.03 -5.38 8.62
N ASN A 416 -19.26 -4.27 9.26
CA ASN A 416 -20.46 -3.47 9.11
C ASN A 416 -20.11 -2.10 8.55
N THR A 417 -20.95 -1.58 7.67
CA THR A 417 -20.87 -0.23 7.12
C THR A 417 -22.17 0.52 7.42
N ASN A 418 -22.03 1.78 7.85
CA ASN A 418 -23.14 2.72 7.94
C ASN A 418 -22.75 3.96 7.12
N PHE A 419 -23.66 4.39 6.27
CA PHE A 419 -23.43 5.48 5.35
C PHE A 419 -24.66 6.34 5.21
N THR A 420 -24.48 7.66 5.26
CA THR A 420 -25.52 8.64 4.98
C THR A 420 -24.91 9.78 4.16
N THR A 421 -25.54 10.09 3.04
CA THR A 421 -25.19 11.25 2.21
C THR A 421 -26.44 11.85 1.57
N TYR A 422 -26.28 13.01 0.95
CA TYR A 422 -27.31 13.70 0.22
C TYR A 422 -26.80 14.06 -1.18
N ASN A 423 -27.63 13.90 -2.19
CA ASN A 423 -27.30 14.38 -3.54
C ASN A 423 -27.57 15.89 -3.65
N GLU A 424 -27.30 16.51 -4.80
CA GLU A 424 -27.50 17.94 -5.06
C GLU A 424 -28.99 18.37 -4.90
N LEU A 425 -29.91 17.44 -5.08
CA LEU A 425 -31.35 17.65 -4.87
C LEU A 425 -31.81 17.38 -3.43
N GLN A 426 -30.87 17.29 -2.47
CA GLN A 426 -31.12 16.99 -1.06
C GLN A 426 -31.84 15.66 -0.82
N ARG A 427 -31.76 14.72 -1.77
CA ARG A 427 -32.25 13.36 -1.58
C ARG A 427 -31.28 12.56 -0.73
N LYS A 428 -31.78 12.04 0.39
CA LYS A 428 -31.02 11.20 1.30
C LYS A 428 -30.71 9.85 0.64
N ILE A 429 -29.45 9.44 0.71
CA ILE A 429 -28.98 8.10 0.39
C ILE A 429 -28.41 7.51 1.67
N GLU A 430 -29.02 6.44 2.16
CA GLU A 430 -28.61 5.76 3.39
C GLU A 430 -28.42 4.27 3.13
N ALA A 431 -27.31 3.72 3.63
CA ALA A 431 -27.02 2.30 3.53
C ALA A 431 -26.41 1.79 4.84
N LYS A 432 -26.97 0.69 5.34
CA LYS A 432 -26.46 -0.04 6.50
C LYS A 432 -26.35 -1.51 6.15
N ASN A 433 -25.12 -2.00 6.05
CA ASN A 433 -24.87 -3.36 5.60
C ASN A 433 -23.97 -4.12 6.58
N PHE A 434 -24.31 -5.39 6.79
CA PHE A 434 -23.45 -6.36 7.46
C PHE A 434 -22.91 -7.33 6.41
N THR A 435 -21.61 -7.47 6.36
CA THR A 435 -20.96 -8.25 5.31
C THR A 435 -20.05 -9.31 5.92
N THR A 436 -20.15 -10.51 5.34
CA THR A 436 -19.27 -11.64 5.66
C THR A 436 -18.60 -12.11 4.38
N GLU A 437 -17.29 -12.21 4.42
CA GLU A 437 -16.45 -12.68 3.32
C GLU A 437 -15.56 -13.83 3.80
N ILE A 438 -15.53 -14.91 3.04
CA ILE A 438 -14.67 -16.07 3.31
C ILE A 438 -13.77 -16.26 2.10
N GLY A 439 -12.47 -16.24 2.31
CA GLY A 439 -11.47 -16.49 1.27
C GLY A 439 -10.68 -17.75 1.56
N ALA A 440 -10.48 -18.58 0.55
CA ALA A 440 -9.53 -19.68 0.58
C ALA A 440 -8.61 -19.58 -0.64
N TYR A 441 -7.34 -19.90 -0.47
CA TYR A 441 -6.40 -19.81 -1.59
C TYR A 441 -5.34 -20.90 -1.55
N VAL A 442 -4.77 -21.16 -2.73
CA VAL A 442 -3.57 -21.95 -2.93
C VAL A 442 -2.68 -21.28 -3.98
N ASN A 443 -1.40 -21.17 -3.68
CA ASN A 443 -0.35 -20.79 -4.62
C ASN A 443 0.70 -21.90 -4.67
N PHE A 444 1.12 -22.29 -5.86
CA PHE A 444 2.21 -23.22 -6.06
C PHE A 444 3.37 -22.50 -6.74
N ARG A 445 4.51 -22.36 -6.06
CA ARG A 445 5.73 -21.79 -6.65
C ARG A 445 6.73 -22.90 -6.97
N LYS A 446 7.23 -22.89 -8.21
CA LYS A 446 8.24 -23.84 -8.69
C LYS A 446 9.33 -23.11 -9.46
N ILE A 447 10.57 -23.35 -9.08
CA ILE A 447 11.74 -22.95 -9.87
C ILE A 447 12.16 -24.17 -10.70
N TRP A 448 12.17 -24.00 -12.04
CA TRP A 448 12.56 -25.03 -12.99
C TRP A 448 13.51 -24.46 -14.04
N LEU A 449 14.79 -24.79 -13.91
CA LEU A 449 15.87 -24.23 -14.74
C LEU A 449 15.85 -22.68 -14.71
N ARG A 450 15.45 -22.05 -15.82
CA ARG A 450 15.36 -20.59 -15.99
C ARG A 450 13.97 -20.04 -15.71
N TRP A 451 12.99 -20.90 -15.46
CA TRP A 451 11.61 -20.52 -15.23
C TRP A 451 11.30 -20.46 -13.74
N VAL A 452 10.56 -19.47 -13.35
CA VAL A 452 9.86 -19.42 -12.06
C VAL A 452 8.38 -19.33 -12.36
N LEU A 453 7.63 -20.35 -11.97
CA LEU A 453 6.20 -20.49 -12.23
C LEU A 453 5.45 -20.38 -10.91
N GLN A 454 4.41 -19.57 -10.88
CA GLN A 454 3.54 -19.40 -9.70
C GLN A 454 2.07 -19.33 -10.14
N PRO A 455 1.44 -20.47 -10.48
CA PRO A 455 -0.01 -20.53 -10.57
C PRO A 455 -0.64 -20.44 -9.19
N GLY A 456 -1.80 -19.81 -9.12
CA GLY A 456 -2.57 -19.67 -7.90
C GLY A 456 -4.07 -19.64 -8.18
N LEU A 457 -4.84 -20.05 -7.21
CA LEU A 457 -6.30 -19.98 -7.24
C LEU A 457 -6.78 -19.43 -5.89
N ARG A 458 -7.70 -18.49 -5.95
CA ARG A 458 -8.48 -18.02 -4.80
C ARG A 458 -9.96 -18.26 -5.05
N THR A 459 -10.64 -18.71 -4.03
CA THR A 459 -12.11 -18.74 -3.97
C THR A 459 -12.54 -17.70 -2.93
N GLN A 460 -13.32 -16.73 -3.36
CA GLN A 460 -13.87 -15.70 -2.49
C GLN A 460 -15.38 -15.87 -2.41
N VAL A 461 -15.90 -16.13 -1.23
CA VAL A 461 -17.32 -16.27 -0.93
C VAL A 461 -17.81 -14.99 -0.28
N TYR A 462 -18.76 -14.34 -0.90
CA TYR A 462 -19.48 -13.18 -0.39
C TYR A 462 -20.81 -13.65 0.19
N ALA A 463 -20.78 -14.11 1.44
CA ALA A 463 -21.91 -14.81 2.06
C ALA A 463 -23.17 -13.94 2.10
N SER A 464 -23.03 -12.65 2.42
CA SER A 464 -24.13 -11.69 2.47
C SER A 464 -24.80 -11.43 1.11
N LEU A 465 -24.12 -11.73 0.00
CA LEU A 465 -24.62 -11.58 -1.36
C LEU A 465 -24.98 -12.92 -2.02
N GLY A 466 -24.76 -14.06 -1.33
CA GLY A 466 -24.93 -15.39 -1.89
C GLY A 466 -24.07 -15.65 -3.15
N THR A 467 -22.90 -14.98 -3.28
CA THR A 467 -22.08 -15.00 -4.49
C THR A 467 -20.70 -15.58 -4.23
N ILE A 468 -20.20 -16.38 -5.17
CA ILE A 468 -18.86 -16.97 -5.15
C ILE A 468 -18.07 -16.44 -6.33
N SER A 469 -16.85 -15.95 -6.08
CA SER A 469 -15.89 -15.55 -7.11
C SER A 469 -14.72 -16.52 -7.13
N LEU A 470 -14.47 -17.13 -8.29
CA LEU A 470 -13.25 -17.88 -8.56
C LEU A 470 -12.23 -16.96 -9.21
N GLU A 471 -11.03 -16.89 -8.63
CA GLU A 471 -9.99 -15.94 -9.00
C GLU A 471 -8.69 -16.67 -9.36
N PRO A 472 -8.59 -17.19 -10.59
CA PRO A 472 -7.33 -17.75 -11.09
C PRO A 472 -6.29 -16.65 -11.25
N ARG A 473 -5.06 -16.93 -10.87
CA ARG A 473 -3.91 -16.02 -10.98
C ARG A 473 -2.68 -16.77 -11.45
N LEU A 474 -1.84 -16.10 -12.21
CA LEU A 474 -0.60 -16.67 -12.72
C LEU A 474 0.50 -15.61 -12.67
N ALA A 475 1.65 -15.97 -12.14
CA ALA A 475 2.89 -15.22 -12.34
C ALA A 475 3.97 -16.14 -12.90
N VAL A 476 4.69 -15.63 -13.89
CA VAL A 476 5.77 -16.35 -14.58
C VAL A 476 6.96 -15.43 -14.72
N LYS A 477 8.14 -15.93 -14.42
CA LYS A 477 9.42 -15.28 -14.72
C LYS A 477 10.30 -16.20 -15.51
N TYR A 478 10.93 -15.66 -16.55
CA TYR A 478 11.94 -16.35 -17.34
C TYR A 478 13.28 -15.61 -17.26
N ASN A 479 14.27 -16.25 -16.68
CA ASN A 479 15.64 -15.76 -16.58
C ASN A 479 16.38 -16.05 -17.88
N VAL A 480 16.37 -15.11 -18.83
CA VAL A 480 17.06 -15.26 -20.12
C VAL A 480 18.56 -15.47 -19.91
N ASN A 481 19.13 -14.62 -19.02
CA ASN A 481 20.52 -14.73 -18.54
C ASN A 481 20.63 -14.05 -17.16
N GLU A 482 21.86 -13.93 -16.66
CA GLU A 482 22.16 -13.31 -15.35
C GLU A 482 21.65 -11.85 -15.21
N LYS A 483 21.56 -11.12 -16.33
CA LYS A 483 21.23 -9.69 -16.35
C LYS A 483 19.82 -9.40 -16.85
N PHE A 484 19.25 -10.27 -17.68
CA PHE A 484 17.98 -10.02 -18.36
C PHE A 484 16.93 -11.05 -17.98
N ARG A 485 15.77 -10.58 -17.55
CA ARG A 485 14.62 -11.38 -17.10
C ARG A 485 13.34 -10.85 -17.69
N MET A 486 12.46 -11.75 -18.12
CA MET A 486 11.11 -11.43 -18.59
C MET A 486 10.09 -11.88 -17.54
N LYS A 487 9.00 -11.16 -17.43
CA LYS A 487 7.96 -11.39 -16.42
C LYS A 487 6.58 -11.30 -17.07
N LEU A 488 5.67 -12.17 -16.64
CA LEU A 488 4.26 -12.14 -17.01
C LEU A 488 3.43 -12.36 -15.75
N SER A 489 2.37 -11.61 -15.58
CA SER A 489 1.39 -11.84 -14.51
C SER A 489 0.00 -11.48 -14.98
N GLY A 490 -1.00 -12.19 -14.45
CA GLY A 490 -2.39 -11.88 -14.72
C GLY A 490 -3.33 -12.64 -13.80
N GLY A 491 -4.58 -12.26 -13.83
CA GLY A 491 -5.61 -12.92 -13.02
C GLY A 491 -6.92 -12.15 -12.95
N ARG A 492 -7.88 -12.80 -12.30
CA ARG A 492 -9.19 -12.24 -11.96
C ARG A 492 -9.24 -11.83 -10.50
N PHE A 493 -9.97 -10.74 -10.23
CA PHE A 493 -10.10 -10.13 -8.90
C PHE A 493 -11.52 -9.68 -8.68
N SER A 494 -11.99 -9.74 -7.43
CA SER A 494 -13.31 -9.23 -7.04
C SER A 494 -13.25 -8.40 -5.77
N GLN A 495 -14.23 -7.52 -5.59
CA GLN A 495 -14.32 -6.58 -4.48
C GLN A 495 -15.77 -6.27 -4.13
N ASN A 496 -16.05 -6.28 -2.83
CA ASN A 496 -17.37 -5.95 -2.27
C ASN A 496 -17.48 -4.49 -1.79
N PHE A 497 -16.36 -3.78 -1.67
CA PHE A 497 -16.36 -2.38 -1.24
C PHE A 497 -16.63 -1.42 -2.39
N THR A 498 -17.42 -0.37 -2.09
CA THR A 498 -17.69 0.75 -2.98
C THR A 498 -17.47 2.05 -2.21
N SER A 499 -16.98 3.09 -2.88
CA SER A 499 -16.89 4.43 -2.33
C SER A 499 -18.09 5.27 -2.81
N ALA A 500 -18.52 6.19 -1.96
CA ALA A 500 -19.46 7.23 -2.34
C ALA A 500 -18.80 8.38 -3.14
N SER A 501 -17.48 8.34 -3.30
CA SER A 501 -16.77 9.31 -4.14
C SER A 501 -17.07 9.08 -5.61
N SER A 502 -17.12 10.17 -6.39
CA SER A 502 -17.36 10.10 -7.83
C SER A 502 -16.05 10.21 -8.62
N ASP A 503 -15.87 9.34 -9.61
CA ASP A 503 -14.76 9.47 -10.59
C ASP A 503 -14.93 10.69 -11.52
N LYS A 504 -16.02 11.44 -11.35
CA LYS A 504 -16.37 12.63 -12.12
C LYS A 504 -15.88 13.93 -11.46
N ASP A 505 -15.49 13.89 -10.16
CA ASP A 505 -15.06 15.07 -9.40
C ASP A 505 -13.64 14.88 -8.81
N ILE A 506 -12.80 15.89 -9.00
CA ILE A 506 -11.42 15.88 -8.49
C ILE A 506 -11.35 16.14 -6.98
N VAL A 507 -12.28 16.93 -6.44
CA VAL A 507 -12.34 17.27 -5.02
C VAL A 507 -13.38 16.40 -4.34
N ASN A 508 -12.94 15.28 -3.78
CA ASN A 508 -13.77 14.39 -2.96
C ASN A 508 -13.26 14.43 -1.51
N LEU A 509 -13.73 15.41 -0.75
CA LEU A 509 -13.34 15.54 0.67
C LEU A 509 -13.99 14.45 1.52
N PHE A 510 -15.18 13.98 1.15
CA PHE A 510 -15.91 12.96 1.87
C PHE A 510 -15.76 11.59 1.18
N ASN A 511 -15.05 10.67 1.85
CA ASN A 511 -14.89 9.28 1.42
C ASN A 511 -15.88 8.37 2.16
N GLY A 512 -17.08 8.25 1.62
CA GLY A 512 -18.05 7.29 2.13
C GLY A 512 -17.66 5.86 1.78
N LEU A 513 -17.65 4.97 2.77
CA LEU A 513 -17.33 3.56 2.61
C LEU A 513 -18.60 2.72 2.69
N LEU A 514 -18.81 1.89 1.69
CA LEU A 514 -19.98 1.03 1.55
C LEU A 514 -19.54 -0.40 1.26
N SER A 515 -20.26 -1.36 1.77
CA SER A 515 -20.21 -2.73 1.24
C SER A 515 -21.26 -2.89 0.14
N ALA A 516 -21.02 -3.83 -0.78
CA ALA A 516 -21.77 -4.01 -2.02
C ALA A 516 -23.26 -3.65 -1.89
N PRO A 517 -23.66 -2.55 -2.48
CA PRO A 517 -25.03 -2.08 -2.38
C PRO A 517 -25.99 -3.05 -3.05
N THR A 518 -27.17 -3.19 -2.49
CA THR A 518 -28.27 -4.03 -3.04
C THR A 518 -29.19 -3.24 -3.93
N ASN A 519 -29.34 -1.90 -3.69
CA ASN A 519 -30.14 -1.02 -4.54
C ASN A 519 -29.31 -0.52 -5.73
N VAL A 520 -29.05 -1.43 -6.68
CA VAL A 520 -28.17 -1.24 -7.84
C VAL A 520 -28.98 -1.37 -9.12
N GLN A 521 -28.60 -0.66 -10.14
CA GLN A 521 -29.11 -0.83 -11.50
C GLN A 521 -29.11 -2.30 -11.92
N GLU A 522 -30.26 -2.84 -12.34
CA GLU A 522 -30.40 -4.24 -12.67
C GLU A 522 -29.89 -4.60 -14.07
N ASN A 523 -30.11 -3.71 -15.04
CA ASN A 523 -29.67 -3.86 -16.42
C ASN A 523 -28.58 -2.87 -16.75
N PHE A 524 -27.43 -3.37 -17.15
CA PHE A 524 -26.28 -2.57 -17.56
C PHE A 524 -25.85 -2.92 -18.99
N VAL A 525 -25.78 -1.93 -19.86
CA VAL A 525 -25.24 -2.08 -21.22
C VAL A 525 -23.76 -1.74 -21.18
N ASN A 526 -22.90 -2.72 -21.40
CA ASN A 526 -21.46 -2.47 -21.41
C ASN A 526 -20.99 -1.78 -22.70
N GLU A 527 -19.71 -1.39 -22.76
CA GLU A 527 -19.10 -0.73 -23.94
C GLU A 527 -19.12 -1.57 -25.21
N PHE A 528 -19.39 -2.89 -25.11
CA PHE A 528 -19.53 -3.81 -26.24
C PHE A 528 -21.01 -4.01 -26.64
N GLN A 529 -21.91 -3.15 -26.16
CA GLN A 529 -23.37 -3.22 -26.40
C GLN A 529 -24.03 -4.54 -25.92
N GLN A 530 -23.44 -5.16 -24.90
CA GLN A 530 -23.99 -6.36 -24.27
C GLN A 530 -24.76 -5.98 -23.01
N VAL A 531 -26.02 -6.42 -22.94
CA VAL A 531 -26.83 -6.25 -21.73
C VAL A 531 -26.38 -7.28 -20.68
N LYS A 532 -25.99 -6.80 -19.52
CA LYS A 532 -25.67 -7.63 -18.35
C LYS A 532 -26.77 -7.46 -17.30
N ASN A 533 -27.42 -8.53 -16.95
CA ASN A 533 -28.30 -8.57 -15.80
C ASN A 533 -27.49 -8.70 -14.53
N THR A 534 -27.60 -7.73 -13.66
CA THR A 534 -26.80 -7.64 -12.43
C THR A 534 -27.69 -7.84 -11.21
N LYS A 535 -27.26 -8.70 -10.30
CA LYS A 535 -28.00 -8.98 -9.06
C LYS A 535 -27.48 -8.19 -7.86
N ASN A 536 -26.28 -7.66 -7.95
CA ASN A 536 -25.60 -6.93 -6.87
C ASN A 536 -24.45 -6.05 -7.39
N GLY A 537 -23.95 -5.16 -6.54
CA GLY A 537 -22.86 -4.24 -6.86
C GLY A 537 -21.45 -4.81 -6.72
N LEU A 538 -21.24 -6.11 -6.77
CA LEU A 538 -19.91 -6.73 -6.68
C LEU A 538 -19.05 -6.32 -7.86
N GLN A 539 -17.87 -5.78 -7.58
CA GLN A 539 -16.95 -5.29 -8.59
C GLN A 539 -15.97 -6.37 -9.03
N TYR A 540 -15.57 -6.33 -10.32
CA TYR A 540 -14.66 -7.31 -10.93
C TYR A 540 -13.62 -6.64 -11.80
N ALA A 541 -12.39 -7.17 -11.75
CA ALA A 541 -11.32 -6.77 -12.66
C ALA A 541 -10.51 -7.96 -13.18
N TRP A 542 -9.95 -7.78 -14.38
CA TRP A 542 -8.94 -8.64 -14.98
C TRP A 542 -7.65 -7.85 -15.15
N HIS A 543 -6.52 -8.45 -14.80
CA HIS A 543 -5.20 -7.87 -14.99
C HIS A 543 -4.38 -8.73 -15.95
N ALA A 544 -3.63 -8.07 -16.84
CA ALA A 544 -2.59 -8.67 -17.67
C ALA A 544 -1.37 -7.74 -17.64
N ILE A 545 -0.21 -8.26 -17.27
CA ILE A 545 1.02 -7.48 -17.09
C ILE A 545 2.17 -8.23 -17.70
N LEU A 546 2.93 -7.57 -18.57
CA LEU A 546 4.16 -8.06 -19.18
C LEU A 546 5.31 -7.13 -18.79
N GLY A 547 6.41 -7.67 -18.32
CA GLY A 547 7.55 -6.88 -17.88
C GLY A 547 8.89 -7.47 -18.29
N ALA A 548 9.90 -6.61 -18.27
CA ALA A 548 11.29 -6.97 -18.46
C ALA A 548 12.17 -6.25 -17.44
N GLU A 549 13.10 -6.97 -16.85
CA GLU A 549 14.13 -6.44 -15.95
C GLU A 549 15.51 -6.61 -16.60
N TYR A 550 16.30 -5.54 -16.59
CA TYR A 550 17.64 -5.54 -17.11
C TYR A 550 18.64 -4.89 -16.14
N ASP A 551 19.61 -5.64 -15.66
CA ASP A 551 20.73 -5.14 -14.88
C ASP A 551 21.86 -4.71 -15.83
N LEU A 552 21.80 -3.43 -16.26
CA LEU A 552 22.79 -2.85 -17.20
C LEU A 552 24.21 -2.97 -16.64
N THR A 553 24.35 -2.63 -15.36
CA THR A 553 25.58 -2.85 -14.58
C THR A 553 25.21 -3.36 -13.19
N ARG A 554 26.20 -3.68 -12.35
CA ARG A 554 25.96 -4.05 -10.94
C ARG A 554 25.23 -2.97 -10.13
N ASN A 555 25.30 -1.71 -10.57
CA ASN A 555 24.75 -0.55 -9.86
C ASN A 555 23.51 0.05 -10.53
N ILE A 556 23.23 -0.31 -11.80
CA ILE A 556 22.11 0.22 -12.59
C ILE A 556 21.15 -0.93 -12.91
N SER A 557 19.91 -0.79 -12.52
CA SER A 557 18.82 -1.69 -12.91
C SER A 557 17.70 -0.92 -13.58
N LEU A 558 17.16 -1.50 -14.64
CA LEU A 558 16.00 -1.03 -15.38
C LEU A 558 14.88 -2.05 -15.23
N ASN A 559 13.66 -1.57 -15.05
CA ASN A 559 12.44 -2.38 -15.10
C ASN A 559 11.43 -1.64 -15.99
N ILE A 560 10.91 -2.35 -17.00
CA ILE A 560 9.84 -1.87 -17.87
C ILE A 560 8.66 -2.81 -17.76
N GLU A 561 7.45 -2.28 -17.59
CA GLU A 561 6.22 -3.06 -17.48
C GLU A 561 5.12 -2.43 -18.32
N GLY A 562 4.54 -3.20 -19.25
CA GLY A 562 3.28 -2.89 -19.89
C GLY A 562 2.14 -3.57 -19.13
N TYR A 563 1.04 -2.87 -18.94
CA TYR A 563 -0.12 -3.41 -18.24
C TYR A 563 -1.43 -3.09 -18.96
N TYR A 564 -2.40 -3.99 -18.78
CA TYR A 564 -3.80 -3.82 -19.14
C TYR A 564 -4.67 -4.28 -17.97
N LYS A 565 -5.58 -3.42 -17.52
CA LYS A 565 -6.61 -3.74 -16.53
C LYS A 565 -7.97 -3.48 -17.14
N TYR A 566 -8.84 -4.48 -17.08
CA TYR A 566 -10.23 -4.38 -17.50
C TYR A 566 -11.14 -4.53 -16.28
N PHE A 567 -11.84 -3.46 -15.95
CA PHE A 567 -12.85 -3.42 -14.90
C PHE A 567 -14.19 -3.75 -15.53
N SER A 568 -14.57 -5.02 -15.44
CA SER A 568 -15.78 -5.51 -16.14
C SER A 568 -17.08 -5.13 -15.46
N GLN A 569 -17.02 -4.72 -14.20
CA GLN A 569 -18.13 -4.18 -13.40
C GLN A 569 -17.56 -3.33 -12.26
N LEU A 570 -17.99 -2.10 -12.22
CA LEU A 570 -17.76 -1.13 -11.16
C LEU A 570 -19.11 -0.67 -10.64
N SER A 571 -19.18 -0.23 -9.40
CA SER A 571 -20.39 0.32 -8.78
C SER A 571 -20.08 1.72 -8.27
N ASN A 572 -20.87 2.70 -8.72
CA ASN A 572 -20.75 4.10 -8.30
C ASN A 572 -22.07 4.62 -7.73
N ILE A 573 -21.98 5.65 -6.88
CA ILE A 573 -23.16 6.33 -6.37
C ILE A 573 -23.91 7.01 -7.53
N ASN A 574 -25.24 6.93 -7.53
CA ASN A 574 -26.07 7.55 -8.55
C ASN A 574 -26.31 9.03 -8.25
N GLN A 575 -25.59 9.90 -8.93
CA GLN A 575 -25.80 11.35 -8.84
C GLN A 575 -27.05 11.85 -9.59
N ASN A 576 -27.62 11.02 -10.49
CA ASN A 576 -28.79 11.35 -11.28
C ASN A 576 -30.10 10.84 -10.66
N LYS A 577 -30.10 10.41 -9.39
CA LYS A 577 -31.29 9.94 -8.71
C LYS A 577 -32.29 11.09 -8.52
N LEU A 578 -33.47 10.98 -9.17
CA LEU A 578 -34.56 11.93 -9.09
C LEU A 578 -35.74 11.42 -8.27
N TYR A 579 -35.93 10.10 -8.23
CA TYR A 579 -37.08 9.44 -7.62
C TYR A 579 -36.64 8.43 -6.56
N ASP A 580 -37.51 8.18 -5.60
CA ASP A 580 -37.33 7.07 -4.66
C ASP A 580 -37.63 5.74 -5.36
N ASP A 581 -36.92 4.67 -4.99
CA ASP A 581 -37.16 3.34 -5.58
C ASP A 581 -38.34 2.66 -4.87
N ILE A 582 -39.56 3.12 -5.18
CA ILE A 582 -40.83 2.61 -4.64
C ILE A 582 -41.77 2.20 -5.77
N ALA A 583 -42.82 1.45 -5.44
CA ALA A 583 -43.78 0.91 -6.43
C ALA A 583 -44.42 1.96 -7.33
N GLN A 584 -44.60 3.21 -6.86
CA GLN A 584 -45.13 4.32 -7.64
C GLN A 584 -44.26 4.65 -8.85
N PHE A 585 -42.95 4.47 -8.74
CA PHE A 585 -41.96 4.78 -9.80
C PHE A 585 -41.39 3.51 -10.45
N ALA A 586 -42.13 2.39 -10.41
CA ALA A 586 -41.66 1.09 -10.95
C ALA A 586 -41.29 1.17 -12.44
N LEU A 587 -42.01 2.01 -13.24
CA LEU A 587 -41.78 2.18 -14.67
C LEU A 587 -40.67 3.22 -15.00
N VAL A 588 -40.12 3.92 -14.03
CA VAL A 588 -39.00 4.85 -14.22
C VAL A 588 -37.72 4.06 -14.40
N ASP A 589 -36.85 4.48 -15.30
CA ASP A 589 -35.55 3.85 -15.54
C ASP A 589 -34.69 3.82 -14.27
N ASP A 590 -33.93 2.75 -14.07
CA ASP A 590 -33.07 2.53 -12.89
C ASP A 590 -32.10 3.65 -12.65
N VAL A 591 -31.56 4.28 -13.70
CA VAL A 591 -30.62 5.41 -13.61
C VAL A 591 -31.21 6.66 -12.94
N PHE A 592 -32.54 6.77 -12.79
CA PHE A 592 -33.20 7.87 -12.12
C PHE A 592 -33.77 7.54 -10.74
N LYS A 593 -33.75 6.24 -10.32
CA LYS A 593 -34.35 5.83 -9.04
C LYS A 593 -33.45 4.99 -8.15
N LYS A 594 -32.51 4.22 -8.72
CA LYS A 594 -31.58 3.41 -7.92
C LYS A 594 -30.53 4.26 -7.22
N ASP A 595 -30.03 3.82 -6.07
CA ASP A 595 -28.99 4.52 -5.32
C ASP A 595 -27.62 4.39 -5.98
N PHE A 596 -27.41 3.29 -6.72
CA PHE A 596 -26.12 2.96 -7.34
C PHE A 596 -26.29 2.59 -8.80
N ILE A 597 -25.38 3.10 -9.62
CA ILE A 597 -25.26 2.76 -11.04
C ILE A 597 -24.04 1.86 -11.27
N LEU A 598 -24.06 1.15 -12.39
CA LEU A 598 -22.97 0.31 -12.84
C LEU A 598 -22.16 1.00 -13.92
N GLU A 599 -20.88 0.72 -13.93
CA GLU A 599 -19.92 1.17 -14.93
C GLU A 599 -18.98 0.03 -15.32
N SER A 600 -18.35 0.15 -16.46
CA SER A 600 -17.16 -0.62 -16.83
C SER A 600 -16.00 0.32 -17.12
N GLY A 601 -14.81 -0.23 -17.26
CA GLY A 601 -13.66 0.62 -17.55
C GLY A 601 -12.42 -0.17 -17.92
N GLN A 602 -11.45 0.55 -18.47
CA GLN A 602 -10.16 -0.04 -18.81
C GLN A 602 -9.02 0.93 -18.49
N SER A 603 -7.88 0.37 -18.19
CA SER A 603 -6.64 1.13 -17.98
C SER A 603 -5.48 0.38 -18.60
N LEU A 604 -4.70 1.06 -19.40
CA LEU A 604 -3.50 0.52 -20.01
C LEU A 604 -2.36 1.51 -19.89
N GLY A 605 -1.14 1.00 -19.86
CA GLY A 605 0.03 1.86 -19.74
C GLY A 605 1.35 1.11 -19.79
N VAL A 606 2.42 1.90 -19.80
CA VAL A 606 3.80 1.43 -19.73
C VAL A 606 4.51 2.21 -18.63
N ASP A 607 5.13 1.48 -17.72
CA ASP A 607 5.92 2.00 -16.62
C ASP A 607 7.40 1.67 -16.83
N LEU A 608 8.27 2.66 -16.70
CA LEU A 608 9.72 2.52 -16.69
C LEU A 608 10.26 2.93 -15.32
N LEU A 609 11.06 2.07 -14.71
CA LEU A 609 11.79 2.33 -13.47
C LEU A 609 13.28 2.15 -13.69
N MET A 610 14.07 3.17 -13.37
CA MET A 610 15.52 3.13 -13.33
C MET A 610 16.02 3.34 -11.92
N LYS A 611 16.91 2.48 -11.44
CA LYS A 611 17.61 2.63 -10.16
C LYS A 611 19.12 2.65 -10.38
N TYR A 612 19.79 3.63 -9.77
CA TYR A 612 21.23 3.66 -9.64
C TYR A 612 21.60 3.77 -8.17
N ASN A 613 22.46 2.91 -7.69
CA ASN A 613 22.93 2.93 -6.31
C ASN A 613 24.42 2.58 -6.25
N LYS A 614 25.26 3.59 -6.08
CA LYS A 614 26.69 3.40 -5.93
C LYS A 614 27.28 4.41 -4.95
N ASP A 615 28.02 3.91 -3.95
CA ASP A 615 28.77 4.69 -2.96
C ASP A 615 27.94 5.73 -2.21
N ARG A 616 27.96 6.95 -2.71
CA ARG A 616 27.34 8.13 -2.13
C ARG A 616 26.11 8.60 -2.90
N LEU A 617 25.97 8.12 -4.14
CA LEU A 617 24.92 8.54 -5.05
C LEU A 617 23.85 7.47 -5.20
N PHE A 618 22.62 7.88 -4.94
CA PHE A 618 21.41 7.12 -5.24
C PHE A 618 20.56 7.92 -6.21
N LEU A 619 20.12 7.28 -7.30
CA LEU A 619 19.16 7.85 -8.25
C LEU A 619 18.01 6.87 -8.43
N TRP A 620 16.82 7.43 -8.49
CA TRP A 620 15.58 6.72 -8.77
C TRP A 620 14.79 7.52 -9.78
N GLY A 621 14.55 6.95 -10.95
CA GLY A 621 13.77 7.59 -12.00
C GLY A 621 12.59 6.71 -12.39
N VAL A 622 11.41 7.30 -12.44
CA VAL A 622 10.17 6.67 -12.89
C VAL A 622 9.55 7.49 -14.00
N TYR A 623 9.12 6.81 -15.04
CA TYR A 623 8.24 7.36 -16.07
C TYR A 623 7.07 6.43 -16.29
N SER A 624 5.86 6.95 -16.21
CA SER A 624 4.62 6.24 -16.51
C SER A 624 3.86 6.94 -17.62
N LEU A 625 3.50 6.17 -18.64
CA LEU A 625 2.56 6.56 -19.70
C LEU A 625 1.29 5.74 -19.52
N SER A 626 0.15 6.38 -19.31
CA SER A 626 -1.09 5.67 -19.02
C SER A 626 -2.32 6.29 -19.69
N LYS A 627 -3.34 5.47 -19.88
CA LYS A 627 -4.67 5.86 -20.35
C LYS A 627 -5.72 5.07 -19.61
N SER A 628 -6.66 5.77 -18.97
CA SER A 628 -7.83 5.18 -18.32
C SER A 628 -9.11 5.72 -18.91
N THR A 629 -10.12 4.87 -19.10
CA THR A 629 -11.46 5.25 -19.56
C THR A 629 -12.51 4.54 -18.72
N ARG A 630 -13.68 5.15 -18.60
CA ARG A 630 -14.88 4.60 -17.98
C ARG A 630 -16.04 4.67 -18.97
N TRP A 631 -16.98 3.75 -18.82
CA TRP A 631 -18.25 3.67 -19.56
C TRP A 631 -19.39 3.55 -18.56
N ASP A 632 -20.32 4.49 -18.54
CA ASP A 632 -21.42 4.54 -17.56
C ASP A 632 -22.75 3.97 -18.10
N GLY A 633 -22.72 3.33 -19.25
CA GLY A 633 -23.89 2.82 -19.96
C GLY A 633 -24.37 3.71 -21.10
N PHE A 634 -23.90 4.97 -21.15
CA PHE A 634 -24.30 5.96 -22.15
C PHE A 634 -23.12 6.63 -22.84
N ILE A 635 -22.13 7.06 -22.06
CA ILE A 635 -20.96 7.78 -22.55
C ILE A 635 -19.65 7.16 -22.07
N SER A 636 -18.60 7.30 -22.90
CA SER A 636 -17.24 6.99 -22.51
C SER A 636 -16.55 8.27 -22.07
N TYR A 637 -15.96 8.28 -20.88
CA TYR A 637 -15.28 9.44 -20.32
C TYR A 637 -13.92 9.09 -19.68
N TYR A 638 -13.09 10.12 -19.47
CA TYR A 638 -11.84 9.99 -18.71
C TYR A 638 -12.10 10.23 -17.23
N PRO A 639 -11.73 9.31 -16.32
CA PRO A 639 -11.84 9.60 -14.91
C PRO A 639 -10.88 10.73 -14.50
N VAL A 640 -11.19 11.44 -13.42
CA VAL A 640 -10.44 12.62 -12.92
C VAL A 640 -8.95 12.36 -12.68
N PHE A 641 -8.56 11.12 -12.49
CA PHE A 641 -7.18 10.70 -12.24
C PHE A 641 -6.45 10.20 -13.51
N ASP A 642 -7.04 10.34 -14.70
CA ASP A 642 -6.38 9.94 -15.95
C ASP A 642 -5.21 10.88 -16.29
N ARG A 643 -4.01 10.53 -15.83
CA ARG A 643 -2.77 11.27 -16.10
C ARG A 643 -1.97 10.56 -17.18
N ARG A 644 -1.76 11.23 -18.33
CA ARG A 644 -1.06 10.62 -19.48
C ARG A 644 0.42 10.39 -19.20
N HIS A 645 1.10 11.42 -18.73
CA HIS A 645 2.53 11.37 -18.44
C HIS A 645 2.76 11.66 -16.97
N ASN A 646 3.52 10.81 -16.30
CA ASN A 646 3.93 10.99 -14.91
C ASN A 646 5.42 10.66 -14.78
N VAL A 647 6.22 11.63 -14.38
CA VAL A 647 7.68 11.51 -14.18
C VAL A 647 7.99 11.77 -12.73
N ASN A 648 8.79 10.92 -12.11
CA ASN A 648 9.35 11.14 -10.77
C ASN A 648 10.85 10.87 -10.80
N LEU A 649 11.63 11.86 -10.42
CA LEU A 649 13.09 11.76 -10.29
C LEU A 649 13.47 12.03 -8.84
N VAL A 650 14.22 11.12 -8.23
CA VAL A 650 14.76 11.28 -6.89
C VAL A 650 16.27 11.08 -6.96
N ALA A 651 17.01 12.01 -6.37
CA ALA A 651 18.45 11.93 -6.19
C ALA A 651 18.82 12.12 -4.73
N SER A 652 19.72 11.29 -4.20
CA SER A 652 20.29 11.43 -2.86
C SER A 652 21.80 11.33 -2.93
N TYR A 653 22.49 12.29 -2.32
CA TYR A 653 23.94 12.32 -2.29
C TYR A 653 24.49 12.54 -0.88
N LEU A 654 25.43 11.67 -0.47
CA LEU A 654 26.11 11.73 0.82
C LEU A 654 27.39 12.54 0.71
N LEU A 655 27.49 13.64 1.48
CA LEU A 655 28.61 14.59 1.49
C LEU A 655 29.46 14.41 2.78
N GLY A 656 30.70 14.97 2.74
CA GLY A 656 31.66 14.89 3.82
C GLY A 656 32.45 13.57 3.86
N LYS A 657 33.57 13.53 4.56
CA LYS A 657 34.39 12.31 4.69
C LYS A 657 33.67 11.23 5.48
N ASP A 658 32.97 11.63 6.51
CA ASP A 658 32.17 10.82 7.44
C ASP A 658 30.72 10.54 6.95
N LYS A 659 30.33 11.06 5.78
CA LYS A 659 28.97 10.95 5.21
C LYS A 659 27.89 11.51 6.15
N SER A 660 28.23 12.53 6.93
CA SER A 660 27.32 13.12 7.91
C SER A 660 26.33 14.13 7.31
N TYR A 661 26.55 14.58 6.08
CA TYR A 661 25.60 15.39 5.34
C TYR A 661 24.92 14.54 4.26
N GLU A 662 23.65 14.77 4.04
CA GLU A 662 22.86 14.14 2.99
C GLU A 662 22.01 15.21 2.28
N LEU A 663 22.11 15.27 0.95
CA LEU A 663 21.27 16.12 0.12
C LEU A 663 20.33 15.24 -0.68
N ASN A 664 19.04 15.48 -0.55
CA ASN A 664 17.97 14.78 -1.25
C ASN A 664 17.20 15.75 -2.12
N VAL A 665 16.95 15.37 -3.35
CA VAL A 665 16.23 16.16 -4.36
C VAL A 665 15.15 15.28 -4.96
N ARG A 666 13.94 15.81 -5.11
CA ARG A 666 12.83 15.18 -5.83
C ARG A 666 12.29 16.15 -6.87
N TRP A 667 12.17 15.72 -8.11
CA TRP A 667 11.45 16.42 -9.14
C TRP A 667 10.31 15.56 -9.66
N ASN A 668 9.13 16.17 -9.76
CA ASN A 668 7.92 15.52 -10.20
C ASN A 668 7.31 16.30 -11.35
N LEU A 669 6.86 15.62 -12.41
CA LEU A 669 6.12 16.20 -13.52
C LEU A 669 4.92 15.32 -13.85
N GLY A 670 3.74 15.91 -13.97
CA GLY A 670 2.52 15.24 -14.40
C GLY A 670 1.79 16.02 -15.48
N SER A 671 1.30 15.33 -16.51
CA SER A 671 0.35 15.96 -17.44
C SER A 671 -0.93 16.30 -16.70
N GLY A 672 -1.65 17.31 -17.20
CA GLY A 672 -2.87 17.82 -16.61
C GLY A 672 -3.95 16.75 -16.39
N LEU A 673 -4.58 16.79 -15.23
CA LEU A 673 -5.73 15.95 -14.90
C LEU A 673 -6.98 16.40 -15.65
N PRO A 674 -7.87 15.48 -16.03
CA PRO A 674 -9.15 15.83 -16.64
C PRO A 674 -10.06 16.58 -15.67
N PHE A 675 -10.87 17.47 -16.20
CA PHE A 675 -11.95 18.12 -15.46
C PHE A 675 -13.13 18.44 -16.36
N THR A 676 -14.31 18.59 -15.78
CA THR A 676 -15.53 18.98 -16.45
C THR A 676 -15.61 20.50 -16.49
N PRO A 677 -15.58 21.14 -17.67
CA PRO A 677 -15.66 22.59 -17.78
C PRO A 677 -17.08 23.10 -17.54
N THR A 678 -17.20 24.34 -17.09
CA THR A 678 -18.46 25.09 -17.11
C THR A 678 -18.73 25.57 -18.54
N ALA A 679 -19.89 25.20 -19.10
CA ALA A 679 -20.32 25.60 -20.42
C ALA A 679 -21.14 26.91 -20.40
N GLY A 680 -21.75 27.21 -19.26
CA GLY A 680 -22.55 28.40 -19.06
C GLY A 680 -23.17 28.45 -17.67
N TYR A 681 -24.03 29.43 -17.47
CA TYR A 681 -24.77 29.60 -16.23
C TYR A 681 -26.26 29.79 -16.56
N TYR A 682 -27.11 29.30 -15.69
CA TYR A 682 -28.55 29.52 -15.80
C TYR A 682 -29.15 29.70 -14.40
N GLN A 683 -30.31 30.35 -14.36
CA GLN A 683 -31.04 30.52 -13.12
C GLN A 683 -31.77 29.23 -12.76
N LEU A 684 -31.54 28.71 -11.57
CA LEU A 684 -32.25 27.55 -11.06
C LEU A 684 -33.66 27.96 -10.65
N ILE A 685 -34.65 27.50 -11.40
CA ILE A 685 -36.05 27.73 -11.05
C ILE A 685 -36.52 26.65 -10.10
N ASN A 686 -36.88 27.04 -8.89
CA ASN A 686 -37.35 26.11 -7.85
C ASN A 686 -38.90 26.03 -7.88
N PHE A 687 -39.45 24.88 -8.25
CA PHE A 687 -40.87 24.62 -8.32
C PHE A 687 -41.51 24.04 -7.06
N GLN A 688 -40.84 24.07 -5.90
CA GLN A 688 -41.33 23.45 -4.66
C GLN A 688 -42.70 23.94 -4.23
N ASN A 689 -43.06 25.18 -4.54
CA ASN A 689 -44.33 25.81 -4.19
C ASN A 689 -45.35 25.92 -5.36
N GLY A 690 -45.13 25.14 -6.41
CA GLY A 690 -45.96 25.20 -7.62
C GLY A 690 -45.50 26.29 -8.62
N VAL A 691 -46.14 26.38 -9.78
CA VAL A 691 -45.81 27.35 -10.81
C VAL A 691 -46.49 28.66 -10.46
N THR A 692 -45.75 29.65 -9.92
CA THR A 692 -46.18 31.04 -9.80
C THR A 692 -45.72 31.84 -11.02
N THR A 693 -46.23 33.02 -11.21
CA THR A 693 -46.06 33.79 -12.46
C THR A 693 -44.76 34.60 -12.52
N ASP A 694 -43.93 34.66 -11.45
CA ASP A 694 -42.76 35.55 -11.39
C ASP A 694 -41.51 34.92 -10.76
N TYR A 695 -41.11 33.76 -11.29
CA TYR A 695 -39.91 33.08 -10.82
C TYR A 695 -38.62 33.88 -10.96
N VAL A 696 -38.52 34.71 -11.97
CA VAL A 696 -37.31 35.49 -12.28
C VAL A 696 -37.03 36.53 -11.20
N ASN A 697 -38.09 37.12 -10.62
CA ASN A 697 -37.97 38.15 -9.60
C ASN A 697 -38.02 37.58 -8.19
N GLU A 698 -38.63 36.41 -7.97
CA GLU A 698 -38.75 35.77 -6.65
C GLU A 698 -37.46 35.01 -6.23
N ASN A 699 -36.58 34.64 -7.17
CA ASN A 699 -35.31 33.95 -6.89
C ASN A 699 -34.15 34.51 -7.71
N PRO A 700 -33.82 35.80 -7.59
CA PRO A 700 -32.83 36.47 -8.46
C PRO A 700 -31.39 35.96 -8.24
N ASP A 701 -31.10 35.26 -7.15
CA ASP A 701 -29.75 34.89 -6.72
C ASP A 701 -29.39 33.39 -6.95
N ASN A 702 -30.31 32.56 -7.43
CA ASN A 702 -30.09 31.15 -7.66
C ASN A 702 -29.45 30.86 -9.02
N VAL A 703 -28.21 31.27 -9.20
CA VAL A 703 -27.43 30.93 -10.38
C VAL A 703 -26.75 29.58 -10.19
N THR A 704 -26.96 28.65 -11.12
CA THR A 704 -26.26 27.37 -11.17
C THR A 704 -25.49 27.24 -12.47
N THR A 705 -24.58 26.24 -12.51
CA THR A 705 -23.68 26.03 -13.64
C THR A 705 -24.25 25.01 -14.62
N LEU A 706 -24.23 25.32 -15.89
CA LEU A 706 -24.41 24.35 -16.97
C LEU A 706 -23.04 23.71 -17.23
N LEU A 707 -22.93 22.44 -16.95
CA LEU A 707 -21.68 21.67 -17.14
C LEU A 707 -21.54 21.32 -18.63
N GLY A 708 -20.32 21.37 -19.12
CA GLY A 708 -19.94 20.80 -20.41
C GLY A 708 -19.75 19.28 -20.33
N ASP A 709 -19.17 18.68 -21.37
CA ASP A 709 -18.91 17.23 -21.41
C ASP A 709 -18.01 16.80 -20.29
N PHE A 710 -18.32 15.63 -19.68
CA PHE A 710 -17.59 15.08 -18.55
C PHE A 710 -16.10 14.93 -18.84
N ASN A 711 -15.28 15.57 -17.99
CA ASN A 711 -13.81 15.49 -17.98
C ASN A 711 -13.18 15.70 -19.37
N SER A 712 -13.82 16.54 -20.21
CA SER A 712 -13.40 16.81 -21.60
C SER A 712 -12.19 17.73 -21.70
N LYS A 713 -11.92 18.54 -20.68
CA LYS A 713 -10.76 19.45 -20.61
C LYS A 713 -9.71 18.91 -19.65
N ARG A 714 -8.49 19.45 -19.77
CA ARG A 714 -7.36 19.10 -18.91
C ARG A 714 -6.74 20.34 -18.30
N LEU A 715 -6.38 20.23 -17.01
CA LEU A 715 -5.58 21.22 -16.32
C LEU A 715 -4.19 21.35 -16.96
N PRO A 716 -3.47 22.46 -16.75
CA PRO A 716 -2.08 22.60 -17.15
C PRO A 716 -1.17 21.51 -16.53
N TYR A 717 0.02 21.38 -17.08
CA TYR A 717 1.04 20.47 -16.54
C TYR A 717 1.40 20.86 -15.10
N TYR A 718 1.39 19.87 -14.20
CA TYR A 718 1.89 19.97 -12.86
C TYR A 718 3.39 19.66 -12.86
N HIS A 719 4.22 20.46 -12.19
CA HIS A 719 5.58 20.05 -11.84
C HIS A 719 6.08 20.76 -10.58
N ARG A 720 6.96 20.08 -9.84
CA ARG A 720 7.47 20.58 -8.58
C ARG A 720 8.88 20.04 -8.31
N LEU A 721 9.70 20.87 -7.69
CA LEU A 721 11.01 20.52 -7.18
C LEU A 721 11.02 20.64 -5.65
N ASP A 722 11.41 19.58 -4.97
CA ASP A 722 11.57 19.52 -3.52
C ASP A 722 13.03 19.20 -3.18
N VAL A 723 13.58 19.88 -2.19
CA VAL A 723 14.97 19.70 -1.74
C VAL A 723 15.02 19.55 -0.24
N THR A 724 15.79 18.58 0.26
CA THR A 724 16.02 18.36 1.68
C THR A 724 17.50 18.15 1.96
N ALA A 725 18.04 18.90 2.89
CA ALA A 725 19.41 18.77 3.40
C ALA A 725 19.37 18.24 4.83
N LYS A 726 20.19 17.25 5.15
CA LYS A 726 20.29 16.63 6.48
C LYS A 726 21.71 16.67 6.99
N LYS A 727 21.88 16.95 8.30
CA LYS A 727 23.15 16.87 9.02
C LYS A 727 22.99 15.96 10.22
N LYS A 728 23.82 14.90 10.32
CA LYS A 728 23.90 14.00 11.45
C LYS A 728 25.10 14.34 12.33
N ILE A 729 24.87 14.51 13.62
CA ILE A 729 25.86 14.79 14.65
C ILE A 729 25.81 13.65 15.65
N LYS A 730 26.90 12.90 15.77
CA LYS A 730 27.02 11.81 16.73
C LYS A 730 27.80 12.28 17.95
N PHE A 731 27.24 12.04 19.13
CA PHE A 731 27.86 12.39 20.41
C PHE A 731 28.63 11.16 20.99
N GLN A 732 29.56 11.44 21.92
CA GLN A 732 30.39 10.40 22.56
C GLN A 732 29.56 9.35 23.32
N ASN A 733 28.43 9.74 23.90
CA ASN A 733 27.49 8.88 24.61
C ASN A 733 26.61 8.00 23.68
N LYS A 734 26.94 7.91 22.38
CA LYS A 734 26.21 7.17 21.34
C LYS A 734 24.84 7.74 20.98
N THR A 735 24.46 8.94 21.48
CA THR A 735 23.26 9.62 21.02
C THR A 735 23.55 10.32 19.69
N GLU A 736 22.49 10.62 18.93
CA GLU A 736 22.58 11.24 17.61
C GLU A 736 21.56 12.37 17.50
N LEU A 737 22.01 13.54 17.04
CA LEU A 737 21.16 14.65 16.62
C LEU A 737 21.20 14.77 15.10
N GLU A 738 20.05 14.75 14.46
CA GLU A 738 19.89 15.02 13.04
C GLU A 738 19.13 16.33 12.85
N ILE A 739 19.73 17.25 12.10
CA ILE A 739 19.15 18.54 11.72
C ILE A 739 18.71 18.39 10.26
N ILE A 740 17.48 18.78 9.96
CA ILE A 740 16.88 18.67 8.64
C ILE A 740 16.41 20.06 8.20
N LEU A 741 16.75 20.45 6.99
CA LEU A 741 16.24 21.62 6.30
C LEU A 741 15.57 21.14 5.03
N SER A 742 14.33 21.52 4.79
CA SER A 742 13.55 21.10 3.63
C SER A 742 12.86 22.29 2.98
N VAL A 743 12.81 22.29 1.67
CA VAL A 743 12.02 23.26 0.89
C VAL A 743 11.18 22.48 -0.11
N THR A 744 9.87 22.60 0.01
CA THR A 744 8.90 22.06 -0.95
C THR A 744 8.57 23.15 -1.97
N ASN A 745 8.38 22.78 -3.23
CA ASN A 745 8.10 23.69 -4.35
C ASN A 745 9.12 24.84 -4.47
N VAL A 746 10.40 24.48 -4.60
CA VAL A 746 11.56 25.39 -4.53
C VAL A 746 11.45 26.60 -5.48
N TYR A 747 10.84 26.44 -6.64
CA TYR A 747 10.68 27.52 -7.63
C TYR A 747 9.28 28.17 -7.63
N ASP A 748 8.51 27.93 -6.53
CA ASP A 748 7.22 28.59 -6.24
C ASP A 748 6.22 28.56 -7.40
N ARG A 749 6.09 27.42 -8.06
CA ARG A 749 5.16 27.27 -9.16
C ARG A 749 3.72 27.21 -8.66
N ASN A 750 2.85 28.01 -9.25
CA ASN A 750 1.40 27.92 -9.08
C ASN A 750 0.86 26.71 -9.85
N ASN A 751 0.80 25.57 -9.16
CA ASN A 751 0.16 24.35 -9.68
C ASN A 751 -1.33 24.39 -9.38
N ILE A 752 -2.18 24.32 -10.40
CA ILE A 752 -3.63 24.34 -10.19
C ILE A 752 -4.07 23.03 -9.56
N PHE A 753 -4.83 23.13 -8.45
CA PHE A 753 -5.48 22.00 -7.79
C PHE A 753 -6.82 21.70 -8.45
N TYR A 754 -7.69 22.69 -8.50
CA TYR A 754 -8.97 22.66 -9.22
C TYR A 754 -9.40 24.06 -9.64
N VAL A 755 -10.39 24.12 -10.53
CA VAL A 755 -11.03 25.35 -10.93
C VAL A 755 -12.43 25.37 -10.31
N ASN A 756 -12.76 26.44 -9.58
CA ASN A 756 -14.10 26.63 -9.05
C ASN A 756 -15.08 26.77 -10.22
N ARG A 757 -16.06 25.89 -10.29
CA ARG A 757 -17.00 25.85 -11.43
C ARG A 757 -17.95 27.05 -11.48
N ILE A 758 -18.22 27.69 -10.35
CA ILE A 758 -19.11 28.83 -10.24
C ILE A 758 -18.37 30.12 -10.56
N THR A 759 -17.24 30.36 -9.92
CA THR A 759 -16.51 31.64 -10.07
C THR A 759 -15.49 31.63 -11.20
N GLY A 760 -15.08 30.45 -11.69
CA GLY A 760 -13.97 30.29 -12.63
C GLY A 760 -12.59 30.50 -11.99
N GLU A 761 -12.53 30.68 -10.66
CA GLU A 761 -11.29 30.91 -9.94
C GLU A 761 -10.40 29.65 -9.91
N GLU A 762 -9.12 29.84 -10.18
CA GLU A 762 -8.10 28.78 -10.07
C GLU A 762 -7.63 28.65 -8.62
N ILE A 763 -7.85 27.50 -8.01
CA ILE A 763 -7.35 27.18 -6.67
C ILE A 763 -6.03 26.45 -6.82
N TYR A 764 -4.98 27.01 -6.19
CA TYR A 764 -3.62 26.49 -6.32
C TYR A 764 -3.24 25.53 -5.18
N GLN A 765 -2.33 24.65 -5.50
CA GLN A 765 -1.64 23.80 -4.53
C GLN A 765 -0.64 24.63 -3.70
N PHE A 766 0.07 24.00 -2.78
CA PHE A 766 0.95 24.72 -1.89
C PHE A 766 2.03 25.53 -2.62
N PRO A 767 2.27 26.79 -2.20
CA PRO A 767 3.39 27.61 -2.64
C PRO A 767 4.72 27.04 -2.13
N VAL A 768 5.80 27.79 -2.24
CA VAL A 768 7.08 27.46 -1.62
C VAL A 768 6.91 27.33 -0.10
N LEU A 769 7.28 26.16 0.44
CA LEU A 769 7.19 25.87 1.88
C LEU A 769 8.55 25.45 2.43
N PRO A 770 9.34 26.38 2.99
CA PRO A 770 10.53 26.04 3.76
C PRO A 770 10.15 25.44 5.12
N SER A 771 10.91 24.45 5.57
CA SER A 771 10.71 23.82 6.87
C SER A 771 12.02 23.35 7.47
N PHE A 772 12.03 23.18 8.79
CA PHE A 772 13.16 22.59 9.50
C PHE A 772 12.68 21.49 10.45
N GLY A 773 13.57 20.56 10.77
CA GLY A 773 13.26 19.49 11.71
C GLY A 773 14.47 19.11 12.54
N LEU A 774 14.21 18.65 13.76
CA LEU A 774 15.20 18.15 14.69
C LEU A 774 14.80 16.75 15.14
N ASN A 775 15.72 15.81 14.98
CA ASN A 775 15.55 14.43 15.44
C ASN A 775 16.64 14.11 16.46
N TYR A 776 16.28 13.72 17.67
CA TYR A 776 17.21 13.29 18.69
C TYR A 776 17.00 11.82 19.04
N LYS A 777 18.04 11.01 18.86
CA LYS A 777 18.05 9.58 19.19
C LYS A 777 18.95 9.33 20.40
N PHE A 778 18.42 8.57 21.40
CA PHE A 778 19.09 8.24 22.65
C PHE A 778 18.99 6.76 23.01
#